data_6ebbfb643c0c47fa516d658bc785b1f5
#
_entry.id   6ebbfb643c0c47fa516d658bc785b1f5
#
_cell.length_a   1.000
_cell.length_b   1.000
_cell.length_c   1.000
_cell.angle_alpha   90.00
_cell.angle_beta   90.00
_cell.angle_gamma   90.00
#
_symmetry.space_group_name_H-M   'P 1'
#
loop_
_entity.id
_entity.type
_entity.pdbx_description
1 polymer ?
#
loop_
_entity_poly.entity_id
_entity_poly.type
_entity_poly.pdbx_seq_one_letter_code
_entity_poly.pdbx_strand_id
1 'polypeptide(L)'
;MTDKFKGWYPDYIENEKEREPILKLAKMMTGRAKKKLGLEKMTKYDPEYWGLALLCTDEQAEIALKMGVRQPKTLDQMVKVTGKDRGYLEKQLEEMAEVALVEYNWENPQHEKQYVLPIFVPGSAEFSCMNAKMLEKHPELGIFFERMSRIALEGLAPFMPEGGVGMHVIPVEKAISTENQSLPIEHISHWLEKYEGKYAASPCSCRRSRKTFDEGCADDPEEWCIAVGDMADYIVETNKGGHYITKERALEILKQAEDNGFVHQITNIDGENKIFAICNCNVNVCYALRTSQLFNTPNMDRSAYIAKVETENCVACGRCVEYCPAGAVKLGQKLCKKDGSQVEYPKHVLPTEKKWGPEMWDEDYRDKNRINCYDTGTAPCKTACPAHIAVQGYIKMAAQGRYRDALALIKKNNPLPAVCGHICNRRCEDACTRGTIDQAIAIDEVKKFIAAQDLNAETRFIPEKVVPATKGYFDEKIAIIGGGPAGLSCAFYLAEKGYKPTIFEKNERAGGMLVYGIPSFKLEKDVVQAEIDIIKEMGVEIKTGVEVGKDITLDELRAQGYKAFYIAIGCQGGRLLGIPNDTAKGCASAVDLLKEVNANEKYDIKGDVVVIGGGNVAIDVARDSKRCASDDTKVNMFCLESRETMPASVEEIEEAESEGIVVNPGWGPKEVLVDENGEVRGVVLKKCLSVFDAEGRFNPTYDESELMTVECKHLFFSVGQSIVWGDLLKGSKVELGRGNGAVADELTYQTAEPDIFVGGDVYTGPKFAIDAITAGKQGAISIHRFVQPQSSLTIGRNRNDFIELDKNDIKVENYDNSSRQIPGHNDAIDTKHSFRDAKLLFTEEQVKAETARCLGCGASVVDPNKCIGCGLCTTKCEFDAIKLHRELPECSRMVPYEDRLKFVLPNMVKQSIKLKFKKK
;
A
#
# COMPACT_ATOMS: atom_id res chain seq x y z
N MET A 1 20.79 -4.40 -8.44
CA MET A 1 22.12 -4.57 -7.81
C MET A 1 22.92 -3.32 -8.08
N THR A 2 23.29 -2.61 -7.05
CA THR A 2 24.18 -1.47 -7.20
C THR A 2 25.54 -1.97 -7.69
N ASP A 3 26.20 -1.22 -8.55
CA ASP A 3 27.57 -1.51 -9.08
C ASP A 3 28.66 -1.73 -8.00
N LYS A 4 28.30 -1.60 -6.71
CA LYS A 4 29.19 -1.76 -5.56
C LYS A 4 29.78 -3.17 -5.40
N PHE A 5 29.16 -4.21 -6.01
CA PHE A 5 29.54 -5.60 -5.75
C PHE A 5 29.52 -6.46 -7.02
N LYS A 6 30.37 -6.11 -7.98
CA LYS A 6 30.64 -6.98 -9.12
C LYS A 6 31.12 -8.35 -8.63
N GLY A 7 30.37 -9.42 -8.97
CA GLY A 7 30.77 -10.80 -8.69
C GLY A 7 30.45 -11.34 -7.30
N TRP A 8 29.64 -10.62 -6.46
CA TRP A 8 29.25 -11.07 -5.13
C TRP A 8 30.38 -11.24 -4.10
N TYR A 9 31.46 -10.52 -4.26
CA TYR A 9 32.56 -10.38 -3.26
C TYR A 9 33.03 -8.92 -3.24
N PRO A 10 33.60 -8.46 -2.10
CA PRO A 10 34.14 -7.10 -1.99
C PRO A 10 35.35 -6.88 -2.91
N ASP A 11 35.44 -5.72 -3.57
CA ASP A 11 36.50 -5.39 -4.53
C ASP A 11 37.93 -5.49 -3.92
N TYR A 12 38.07 -5.19 -2.63
CA TYR A 12 39.37 -5.27 -1.95
C TYR A 12 39.94 -6.69 -1.88
N ILE A 13 39.09 -7.71 -1.99
CA ILE A 13 39.50 -9.12 -1.94
C ILE A 13 40.53 -9.47 -3.03
N GLU A 14 40.49 -8.81 -4.16
CA GLU A 14 41.46 -9.07 -5.25
C GLU A 14 42.90 -8.83 -4.78
N ASN A 15 43.14 -7.80 -3.96
CA ASN A 15 44.43 -7.40 -3.46
C ASN A 15 44.79 -8.06 -2.11
N GLU A 16 43.88 -8.79 -1.48
CA GLU A 16 44.12 -9.45 -0.20
C GLU A 16 44.86 -10.78 -0.38
N LYS A 17 45.85 -11.02 0.52
CA LYS A 17 46.53 -12.33 0.58
C LYS A 17 45.62 -13.32 1.31
N GLU A 18 45.43 -14.51 0.72
CA GLU A 18 44.69 -15.58 1.34
C GLU A 18 45.30 -16.01 2.68
N ARG A 19 44.52 -16.08 3.73
CA ARG A 19 44.85 -16.41 5.11
C ARG A 19 44.46 -17.86 5.38
N GLU A 20 45.47 -18.74 5.56
CA GLU A 20 45.24 -20.17 5.67
C GLU A 20 44.32 -20.59 6.84
N PRO A 21 44.48 -20.03 8.08
CA PRO A 21 43.55 -20.36 9.18
C PRO A 21 42.10 -20.05 8.87
N ILE A 22 41.80 -18.90 8.23
CA ILE A 22 40.45 -18.52 7.81
C ILE A 22 39.89 -19.48 6.77
N LEU A 23 40.71 -19.86 5.78
CA LEU A 23 40.28 -20.81 4.76
C LEU A 23 39.96 -22.21 5.34
N LYS A 24 40.72 -22.66 6.31
CA LYS A 24 40.46 -23.91 7.05
C LYS A 24 39.15 -23.82 7.83
N LEU A 25 38.94 -22.69 8.53
CA LEU A 25 37.69 -22.45 9.28
C LEU A 25 36.49 -22.38 8.37
N ALA A 26 36.55 -21.66 7.26
CA ALA A 26 35.53 -21.59 6.23
C ALA A 26 35.13 -22.98 5.72
N LYS A 27 36.12 -23.82 5.40
CA LYS A 27 35.92 -25.22 4.98
C LYS A 27 35.28 -26.09 6.07
N MET A 28 35.56 -25.81 7.32
CA MET A 28 34.98 -26.56 8.44
C MET A 28 33.50 -26.16 8.69
N MET A 29 33.20 -24.88 8.61
CA MET A 29 31.86 -24.35 8.94
C MET A 29 30.86 -24.50 7.79
N THR A 30 31.31 -24.59 6.54
CA THR A 30 30.41 -24.63 5.39
C THR A 30 29.58 -25.91 5.33
N GLY A 31 28.33 -25.77 4.86
CA GLY A 31 27.49 -26.93 4.56
C GLY A 31 27.74 -27.57 3.18
N ARG A 32 28.72 -27.10 2.41
CA ARG A 32 29.02 -27.63 1.07
C ARG A 32 29.56 -29.05 1.12
N ALA A 33 29.02 -29.96 0.30
CA ALA A 33 29.56 -31.32 0.20
C ALA A 33 30.78 -31.39 -0.71
N LYS A 34 31.81 -32.14 -0.28
CA LYS A 34 33.16 -32.20 -0.90
C LYS A 34 33.22 -32.36 -2.43
N LYS A 35 32.37 -33.19 -3.02
CA LYS A 35 32.50 -33.49 -4.47
C LYS A 35 31.51 -32.76 -5.39
N LYS A 36 30.32 -32.39 -4.91
CA LYS A 36 29.28 -31.81 -5.78
C LYS A 36 29.15 -30.28 -5.72
N LEU A 37 29.55 -29.64 -4.63
CA LEU A 37 29.39 -28.22 -4.39
C LEU A 37 30.73 -27.44 -4.34
N GLY A 38 31.84 -28.10 -4.70
CA GLY A 38 33.13 -27.45 -4.94
C GLY A 38 33.91 -27.04 -3.69
N LEU A 39 33.75 -27.73 -2.56
CA LEU A 39 34.47 -27.45 -1.33
C LEU A 39 36.02 -27.47 -1.51
N GLU A 40 36.50 -28.37 -2.39
CA GLU A 40 37.93 -28.49 -2.69
C GLU A 40 38.48 -27.28 -3.44
N LYS A 41 37.63 -26.50 -4.10
CA LYS A 41 37.95 -25.30 -4.88
C LYS A 41 37.70 -23.99 -4.11
N MET A 42 37.38 -24.05 -2.82
CA MET A 42 37.14 -22.85 -2.03
C MET A 42 38.40 -21.98 -1.93
N THR A 43 38.25 -20.71 -2.22
CA THR A 43 39.29 -19.68 -2.28
C THR A 43 38.86 -18.43 -1.51
N LYS A 44 39.69 -17.43 -1.47
CA LYS A 44 39.39 -16.12 -0.87
C LYS A 44 38.14 -15.43 -1.46
N TYR A 45 37.71 -15.78 -2.65
CA TYR A 45 36.51 -15.20 -3.31
C TYR A 45 35.19 -15.78 -2.83
N ASP A 46 35.23 -16.88 -2.08
CA ASP A 46 34.02 -17.51 -1.53
C ASP A 46 33.54 -16.75 -0.29
N PRO A 47 32.20 -16.59 -0.13
CA PRO A 47 31.64 -15.80 0.97
C PRO A 47 31.98 -16.36 2.34
N GLU A 48 32.14 -17.67 2.48
CA GLU A 48 32.55 -18.30 3.71
C GLU A 48 33.95 -17.79 4.16
N TYR A 49 34.85 -17.56 3.19
CA TYR A 49 36.21 -17.06 3.52
C TYR A 49 36.17 -15.56 3.84
N TRP A 50 35.74 -14.72 2.90
CA TRP A 50 35.87 -13.28 3.10
C TRP A 50 34.93 -12.74 4.20
N GLY A 51 33.80 -13.40 4.43
CA GLY A 51 32.92 -13.08 5.56
C GLY A 51 33.58 -13.35 6.90
N LEU A 52 34.23 -14.51 7.06
CA LEU A 52 35.01 -14.81 8.27
C LEU A 52 36.26 -13.91 8.41
N ALA A 53 36.90 -13.54 7.30
CA ALA A 53 38.04 -12.64 7.31
C ALA A 53 37.70 -11.24 7.87
N LEU A 54 36.47 -10.81 7.80
CA LEU A 54 35.92 -9.60 8.45
C LEU A 54 35.66 -9.78 9.95
N LEU A 55 35.38 -11.02 10.39
CA LEU A 55 34.95 -11.31 11.76
C LEU A 55 36.10 -11.73 12.68
N CYS A 56 37.20 -12.25 12.16
CA CYS A 56 38.24 -12.79 13.03
C CYS A 56 39.68 -12.60 12.54
N THR A 57 40.59 -12.60 13.48
CA THR A 57 42.01 -12.72 13.24
C THR A 57 42.44 -14.17 12.95
N ASP A 58 43.65 -14.38 12.46
CA ASP A 58 44.18 -15.73 12.23
C ASP A 58 44.21 -16.56 13.50
N GLU A 59 44.58 -15.93 14.62
CA GLU A 59 44.66 -16.59 15.92
C GLU A 59 43.26 -16.98 16.44
N GLN A 60 42.26 -16.12 16.29
CA GLN A 60 40.87 -16.43 16.62
C GLN A 60 40.33 -17.56 15.76
N ALA A 61 40.69 -17.60 14.47
CA ALA A 61 40.32 -18.70 13.59
C ALA A 61 40.98 -20.03 14.04
N GLU A 62 42.25 -20.02 14.51
CA GLU A 62 42.87 -21.21 15.07
C GLU A 62 42.21 -21.69 16.35
N ILE A 63 41.77 -20.78 17.22
CA ILE A 63 40.98 -21.12 18.42
C ILE A 63 39.65 -21.76 18.00
N ALA A 64 38.94 -21.17 17.05
CA ALA A 64 37.65 -21.65 16.54
C ALA A 64 37.78 -23.06 15.91
N LEU A 65 38.85 -23.35 15.21
CA LEU A 65 39.14 -24.67 14.63
C LEU A 65 39.19 -25.79 15.67
N LYS A 66 39.48 -25.46 16.95
CA LYS A 66 39.51 -26.44 18.05
C LYS A 66 38.12 -26.69 18.68
N MET A 67 37.13 -25.88 18.32
CA MET A 67 35.76 -25.99 18.90
C MET A 67 34.97 -27.11 18.26
N GLY A 68 34.99 -27.19 16.93
CA GLY A 68 34.04 -27.99 16.17
C GLY A 68 32.68 -27.29 16.06
N VAL A 69 32.04 -27.40 14.90
CA VAL A 69 30.73 -26.73 14.61
C VAL A 69 29.64 -27.35 15.48
N ARG A 70 28.88 -26.51 16.18
CA ARG A 70 27.79 -26.86 17.11
C ARG A 70 28.20 -27.86 18.22
N GLN A 71 29.46 -27.82 18.61
CA GLN A 71 29.99 -28.62 19.72
C GLN A 71 30.30 -27.68 20.88
N PRO A 72 29.41 -27.55 21.89
CA PRO A 72 29.66 -26.66 23.02
C PRO A 72 30.86 -27.09 23.83
N LYS A 73 31.66 -26.11 24.27
CA LYS A 73 32.82 -26.30 25.14
C LYS A 73 32.87 -25.23 26.23
N THR A 74 33.05 -25.67 27.48
CA THR A 74 33.34 -24.73 28.58
C THR A 74 34.75 -24.13 28.41
N LEU A 75 35.01 -23.02 29.13
CA LEU A 75 36.34 -22.39 29.10
C LEU A 75 37.46 -23.39 29.50
N ASP A 76 37.21 -24.24 30.48
CA ASP A 76 38.16 -25.27 30.91
C ASP A 76 38.47 -26.30 29.83
N GLN A 77 37.42 -26.72 29.11
CA GLN A 77 37.60 -27.61 27.95
C GLN A 77 38.39 -26.92 26.83
N MET A 78 38.17 -25.61 26.62
CA MET A 78 38.92 -24.83 25.63
C MET A 78 40.41 -24.68 26.04
N VAL A 79 40.71 -24.44 27.30
CA VAL A 79 42.10 -24.46 27.83
C VAL A 79 42.77 -25.79 27.51
N LYS A 80 42.07 -26.91 27.79
CA LYS A 80 42.63 -28.27 27.56
C LYS A 80 42.89 -28.56 26.07
N VAL A 81 42.03 -28.12 25.15
CA VAL A 81 42.19 -28.45 23.70
C VAL A 81 43.12 -27.47 22.98
N THR A 82 43.30 -26.25 23.48
CA THR A 82 44.16 -25.22 22.87
C THR A 82 45.54 -25.14 23.52
N GLY A 83 45.67 -25.48 24.79
CA GLY A 83 46.85 -25.31 25.61
C GLY A 83 47.18 -23.85 25.91
N LYS A 84 46.29 -22.91 25.68
CA LYS A 84 46.48 -21.46 25.90
C LYS A 84 46.12 -21.07 27.33
N ASP A 85 46.61 -19.92 27.79
CA ASP A 85 46.26 -19.33 29.07
C ASP A 85 44.75 -19.07 29.20
N ARG A 86 44.20 -19.31 30.40
CA ARG A 86 42.77 -19.20 30.69
C ARG A 86 42.25 -17.80 30.47
N GLY A 87 42.91 -16.79 31.07
CA GLY A 87 42.43 -15.40 30.97
C GLY A 87 42.58 -14.84 29.57
N TYR A 88 43.61 -15.28 28.85
CA TYR A 88 43.75 -14.95 27.43
C TYR A 88 42.61 -15.55 26.59
N LEU A 89 42.29 -16.82 26.79
CA LEU A 89 41.20 -17.49 26.05
C LEU A 89 39.83 -16.89 26.35
N GLU A 90 39.57 -16.59 27.63
CA GLU A 90 38.32 -15.96 28.02
C GLU A 90 38.12 -14.65 27.26
N LYS A 91 39.15 -13.78 27.26
CA LYS A 91 39.11 -12.53 26.50
C LYS A 91 38.88 -12.76 25.00
N GLN A 92 39.59 -13.72 24.39
CA GLN A 92 39.44 -14.01 22.96
C GLN A 92 38.02 -14.54 22.63
N LEU A 93 37.46 -15.42 23.46
CA LEU A 93 36.15 -15.98 23.27
C LEU A 93 35.06 -14.92 23.42
N GLU A 94 35.20 -13.97 24.36
CA GLU A 94 34.25 -12.84 24.49
C GLU A 94 34.32 -11.88 23.27
N GLU A 95 35.55 -11.56 22.80
CA GLU A 95 35.73 -10.77 21.56
C GLU A 95 35.11 -11.49 20.35
N MET A 96 35.30 -12.79 20.24
CA MET A 96 34.70 -13.62 19.19
C MET A 96 33.14 -13.68 19.31
N ALA A 97 32.63 -13.65 20.53
CA ALA A 97 31.17 -13.60 20.76
C ALA A 97 30.58 -12.25 20.37
N GLU A 98 31.29 -11.14 20.64
CA GLU A 98 30.82 -9.80 20.26
C GLU A 98 30.67 -9.63 18.74
N VAL A 99 31.60 -10.20 17.96
CA VAL A 99 31.55 -10.17 16.48
C VAL A 99 30.70 -11.29 15.86
N ALA A 100 30.06 -12.12 16.68
CA ALA A 100 29.21 -13.25 16.27
C ALA A 100 29.97 -14.43 15.61
N LEU A 101 31.26 -14.55 15.83
CA LEU A 101 31.99 -15.75 15.41
C LEU A 101 31.68 -16.96 16.29
N VAL A 102 31.40 -16.76 17.57
CA VAL A 102 30.94 -17.77 18.51
C VAL A 102 29.66 -17.29 19.22
N GLU A 103 28.87 -18.26 19.67
CA GLU A 103 27.72 -18.08 20.56
C GLU A 103 28.09 -18.65 21.93
N TYR A 104 27.29 -18.41 22.95
CA TYR A 104 27.36 -19.09 24.22
C TYR A 104 26.00 -19.34 24.85
N ASN A 105 25.95 -20.32 25.73
CA ASN A 105 24.80 -20.69 26.54
C ASN A 105 25.24 -21.37 27.84
N TRP A 106 24.31 -21.73 28.71
CA TRP A 106 24.55 -22.44 29.96
C TRP A 106 23.83 -23.81 29.99
N GLU A 107 23.61 -24.40 28.84
CA GLU A 107 22.84 -25.62 28.64
C GLU A 107 23.62 -26.89 28.95
N ASN A 108 24.31 -26.92 30.07
CA ASN A 108 24.95 -28.12 30.58
C ASN A 108 24.52 -28.39 32.01
N PRO A 109 24.71 -29.62 32.54
CA PRO A 109 24.25 -29.97 33.87
C PRO A 109 24.86 -29.17 35.02
N GLN A 110 25.99 -28.51 34.78
CA GLN A 110 26.70 -27.68 35.77
C GLN A 110 26.27 -26.21 35.71
N HIS A 111 25.44 -25.81 34.71
CA HIS A 111 25.09 -24.40 34.43
C HIS A 111 26.32 -23.50 34.25
N GLU A 112 27.38 -24.05 33.65
CA GLU A 112 28.60 -23.30 33.30
C GLU A 112 28.47 -22.69 31.92
N LYS A 113 29.00 -21.46 31.72
CA LYS A 113 29.07 -20.83 30.43
C LYS A 113 29.89 -21.70 29.45
N GLN A 114 29.27 -22.05 28.32
CA GLN A 114 29.92 -22.83 27.27
C GLN A 114 29.79 -22.10 25.93
N TYR A 115 30.88 -22.10 25.15
CA TYR A 115 30.95 -21.45 23.87
C TYR A 115 30.67 -22.43 22.74
N VAL A 116 30.02 -21.96 21.69
CA VAL A 116 29.59 -22.78 20.56
C VAL A 116 30.01 -22.09 19.27
N LEU A 117 30.71 -22.79 18.41
CA LEU A 117 30.94 -22.31 17.04
C LEU A 117 29.65 -22.57 16.24
N PRO A 118 28.89 -21.53 15.82
CA PRO A 118 27.62 -21.71 15.12
C PRO A 118 27.83 -22.14 13.67
N ILE A 119 26.73 -22.41 12.99
CA ILE A 119 26.68 -22.41 11.53
C ILE A 119 26.62 -20.97 11.01
N PHE A 120 26.68 -20.78 9.68
CA PHE A 120 26.59 -19.42 9.12
C PHE A 120 25.19 -18.83 9.22
N VAL A 121 24.15 -19.61 8.90
CA VAL A 121 22.75 -19.17 8.90
C VAL A 121 21.81 -20.31 9.29
N PRO A 122 21.01 -20.13 10.34
CA PRO A 122 21.05 -19.05 11.32
C PRO A 122 22.33 -19.15 12.18
N GLY A 123 23.03 -18.04 12.41
CA GLY A 123 24.27 -18.01 13.16
C GLY A 123 25.18 -16.83 12.79
N SER A 124 26.50 -17.08 12.60
CA SER A 124 27.51 -16.01 12.50
C SER A 124 27.24 -14.96 11.42
N ALA A 125 26.78 -15.35 10.23
CA ALA A 125 26.46 -14.39 9.15
C ALA A 125 25.22 -13.55 9.45
N GLU A 126 24.28 -14.12 10.18
CA GLU A 126 23.07 -13.42 10.61
C GLU A 126 23.35 -12.45 11.76
N PHE A 127 23.95 -12.96 12.84
CA PHE A 127 24.15 -12.18 14.05
C PHE A 127 25.21 -11.07 13.90
N SER A 128 26.15 -11.18 12.96
CA SER A 128 27.07 -10.08 12.62
C SER A 128 26.34 -8.83 12.11
N CYS A 129 25.20 -9.00 11.43
CA CYS A 129 24.34 -7.90 10.97
C CYS A 129 23.53 -7.24 12.10
N MET A 130 23.42 -7.87 13.27
CA MET A 130 22.74 -7.26 14.42
C MET A 130 23.58 -6.19 15.10
N ASN A 131 24.91 -6.23 14.99
CA ASN A 131 25.79 -5.19 15.49
C ASN A 131 25.84 -4.01 14.51
N ALA A 132 25.14 -2.90 14.85
CA ALA A 132 25.03 -1.74 13.98
C ALA A 132 26.40 -1.12 13.64
N LYS A 133 27.31 -1.02 14.62
CA LYS A 133 28.65 -0.45 14.42
C LYS A 133 29.50 -1.30 13.48
N MET A 134 29.41 -2.63 13.61
CA MET A 134 30.09 -3.55 12.69
C MET A 134 29.55 -3.43 11.28
N LEU A 135 28.22 -3.38 11.11
CA LEU A 135 27.59 -3.27 9.81
C LEU A 135 27.85 -1.89 9.15
N GLU A 136 27.93 -0.81 9.93
CA GLU A 136 28.30 0.51 9.44
C GLU A 136 29.76 0.53 8.94
N LYS A 137 30.66 -0.08 9.69
CA LYS A 137 32.08 -0.19 9.31
C LYS A 137 32.30 -1.16 8.15
N HIS A 138 31.53 -2.23 8.08
CA HIS A 138 31.69 -3.33 7.13
C HIS A 138 30.31 -3.66 6.50
N PRO A 139 29.79 -2.82 5.59
CA PRO A 139 28.50 -3.07 4.92
C PRO A 139 28.50 -4.38 4.12
N GLU A 140 29.66 -4.92 3.79
CA GLU A 140 29.84 -6.23 3.14
C GLU A 140 29.25 -7.38 3.97
N LEU A 141 29.09 -7.23 5.28
CA LEU A 141 28.43 -8.23 6.12
C LEU A 141 26.98 -8.47 5.69
N GLY A 142 26.31 -7.44 5.15
CA GLY A 142 24.99 -7.61 4.55
C GLY A 142 25.02 -8.57 3.36
N ILE A 143 26.06 -8.49 2.51
CA ILE A 143 26.25 -9.39 1.37
C ILE A 143 26.65 -10.78 1.84
N PHE A 144 27.49 -10.88 2.85
CA PHE A 144 27.85 -12.14 3.47
C PHE A 144 26.59 -12.90 3.91
N PHE A 145 25.68 -12.25 4.60
CA PHE A 145 24.43 -12.86 5.02
C PHE A 145 23.54 -13.26 3.82
N GLU A 146 23.41 -12.42 2.80
CA GLU A 146 22.69 -12.75 1.56
C GLU A 146 23.26 -14.01 0.91
N ARG A 147 24.57 -14.06 0.71
CA ARG A 147 25.24 -15.17 0.03
C ARG A 147 25.14 -16.47 0.81
N MET A 148 25.35 -16.41 2.14
CA MET A 148 25.26 -17.60 2.99
C MET A 148 23.84 -18.16 3.08
N SER A 149 22.83 -17.31 2.98
CA SER A 149 21.42 -17.74 2.93
C SER A 149 21.04 -18.38 1.59
N ARG A 150 21.68 -17.96 0.50
CA ARG A 150 21.28 -18.28 -0.86
C ARG A 150 22.05 -19.42 -1.51
N ILE A 151 23.38 -19.48 -1.32
CA ILE A 151 24.28 -20.32 -2.14
C ILE A 151 23.92 -21.81 -2.13
N ALA A 152 23.51 -22.36 -0.99
CA ALA A 152 23.11 -23.75 -0.88
C ALA A 152 21.77 -24.02 -1.61
N LEU A 153 20.85 -23.06 -1.58
CA LEU A 153 19.50 -23.22 -2.15
C LEU A 153 19.51 -23.12 -3.68
N GLU A 154 20.49 -22.45 -4.27
CA GLU A 154 20.67 -22.39 -5.74
C GLU A 154 20.74 -23.78 -6.40
N GLY A 155 21.24 -24.78 -5.67
CA GLY A 155 21.31 -26.15 -6.16
C GLY A 155 20.37 -27.15 -5.46
N LEU A 156 19.87 -26.82 -4.27
CA LEU A 156 19.18 -27.78 -3.42
C LEU A 156 17.69 -27.47 -3.18
N ALA A 157 17.22 -26.29 -3.57
CA ALA A 157 15.85 -25.86 -3.29
C ALA A 157 14.76 -26.91 -3.64
N PRO A 158 14.75 -27.56 -4.83
CA PRO A 158 13.70 -28.52 -5.17
C PRO A 158 13.76 -29.82 -4.36
N PHE A 159 14.86 -30.04 -3.65
CA PHE A 159 15.08 -31.25 -2.85
C PHE A 159 14.76 -31.05 -1.37
N MET A 160 14.53 -29.81 -0.95
CA MET A 160 14.16 -29.50 0.42
C MET A 160 12.75 -30.05 0.73
N PRO A 161 12.55 -30.64 1.92
CA PRO A 161 11.22 -31.09 2.33
C PRO A 161 10.28 -29.92 2.62
N GLU A 162 9.00 -30.18 2.60
CA GLU A 162 8.00 -29.24 3.09
C GLU A 162 8.21 -28.93 4.58
N GLY A 163 8.04 -27.65 4.97
CA GLY A 163 8.32 -27.16 6.32
C GLY A 163 9.79 -26.86 6.61
N GLY A 164 10.70 -27.21 5.67
CA GLY A 164 12.12 -26.83 5.75
C GLY A 164 12.89 -27.37 6.95
N VAL A 165 14.10 -26.85 7.16
CA VAL A 165 15.02 -27.27 8.23
C VAL A 165 15.83 -26.11 8.83
N GLY A 166 15.40 -24.90 8.73
CA GLY A 166 16.13 -23.74 9.27
C GLY A 166 15.22 -22.81 10.05
N MET A 167 14.19 -22.36 9.38
CA MET A 167 13.10 -21.57 9.95
C MET A 167 11.80 -22.28 9.68
N HIS A 168 10.77 -21.93 10.46
CA HIS A 168 9.46 -22.54 10.37
C HIS A 168 8.38 -21.48 10.59
N VAL A 169 7.41 -21.39 9.68
CA VAL A 169 6.28 -20.48 9.85
C VAL A 169 5.38 -21.02 10.95
N ILE A 170 5.10 -20.20 11.97
CA ILE A 170 4.11 -20.46 12.99
C ILE A 170 2.86 -19.62 12.72
N PRO A 171 1.66 -20.22 12.67
CA PRO A 171 0.45 -19.45 12.37
C PRO A 171 0.16 -18.40 13.45
N VAL A 172 -0.52 -17.32 13.06
CA VAL A 172 -1.15 -16.45 14.04
C VAL A 172 -2.11 -17.26 14.91
N GLU A 173 -1.94 -17.24 16.20
CA GLU A 173 -2.63 -18.15 17.12
C GLU A 173 -4.15 -18.06 17.03
N LYS A 174 -4.69 -16.85 16.91
CA LYS A 174 -6.13 -16.63 16.70
C LYS A 174 -6.67 -17.36 15.45
N ALA A 175 -5.84 -17.56 14.42
CA ALA A 175 -6.25 -18.20 13.16
C ALA A 175 -6.42 -19.73 13.30
N ILE A 176 -5.86 -20.35 14.34
CA ILE A 176 -5.93 -21.78 14.62
C ILE A 176 -6.62 -22.10 15.94
N SER A 177 -7.22 -21.12 16.60
CA SER A 177 -7.86 -21.28 17.92
C SER A 177 -9.02 -22.27 17.95
N THR A 178 -9.63 -22.55 16.79
CA THR A 178 -10.72 -23.52 16.64
C THR A 178 -10.27 -24.87 16.07
N GLU A 179 -8.98 -25.06 15.81
CA GLU A 179 -8.44 -26.30 15.25
C GLU A 179 -8.16 -27.32 16.37
N ASN A 180 -8.91 -28.42 16.38
CA ASN A 180 -8.83 -29.43 17.43
C ASN A 180 -7.60 -30.36 17.33
N GLN A 181 -6.87 -30.33 16.21
CA GLN A 181 -5.72 -31.22 15.96
C GLN A 181 -4.38 -30.47 16.02
N SER A 182 -4.39 -29.18 16.42
CA SER A 182 -3.17 -28.41 16.56
C SER A 182 -2.25 -28.98 17.64
N LEU A 183 -0.94 -28.87 17.40
CA LEU A 183 0.08 -29.28 18.36
C LEU A 183 0.53 -28.09 19.22
N PRO A 184 0.96 -28.29 20.47
CA PRO A 184 1.45 -27.19 21.31
C PRO A 184 2.54 -26.35 20.63
N ILE A 185 3.47 -26.97 19.90
CA ILE A 185 4.56 -26.31 19.19
C ILE A 185 4.10 -25.41 18.02
N GLU A 186 2.85 -25.54 17.60
CA GLU A 186 2.21 -24.70 16.57
C GLU A 186 1.62 -23.40 17.14
N HIS A 187 1.64 -23.24 18.48
CA HIS A 187 1.13 -22.07 19.20
C HIS A 187 2.26 -21.19 19.75
N ILE A 188 2.21 -19.88 19.47
CA ILE A 188 3.20 -18.92 19.99
C ILE A 188 3.14 -18.86 21.53
N SER A 189 1.96 -18.96 22.13
CA SER A 189 1.75 -18.97 23.57
C SER A 189 2.56 -20.08 24.26
N HIS A 190 2.61 -21.29 23.69
CA HIS A 190 3.44 -22.39 24.18
C HIS A 190 4.91 -22.00 24.35
N TRP A 191 5.48 -21.32 23.36
CA TRP A 191 6.87 -20.89 23.39
C TRP A 191 7.10 -19.73 24.35
N LEU A 192 6.18 -18.79 24.43
CA LEU A 192 6.24 -17.71 25.42
C LEU A 192 6.15 -18.24 26.87
N GLU A 193 5.27 -19.20 27.13
CA GLU A 193 5.18 -19.83 28.46
C GLU A 193 6.43 -20.61 28.81
N LYS A 194 6.95 -21.37 27.86
CA LYS A 194 8.17 -22.16 28.05
C LYS A 194 9.40 -21.35 28.44
N TYR A 195 9.54 -20.15 27.87
CA TYR A 195 10.67 -19.25 28.14
C TYR A 195 10.29 -18.05 29.02
N GLU A 196 9.26 -18.21 29.86
CA GLU A 196 8.78 -17.11 30.69
C GLU A 196 9.92 -16.46 31.52
N GLY A 197 9.99 -15.12 31.45
CA GLY A 197 11.03 -14.33 32.13
C GLY A 197 12.38 -14.25 31.39
N LYS A 198 12.54 -14.91 30.22
CA LYS A 198 13.78 -14.88 29.43
C LYS A 198 13.50 -14.45 27.98
N TYR A 199 13.13 -13.18 27.78
CA TYR A 199 12.92 -12.59 26.47
C TYR A 199 13.81 -11.37 26.27
N ALA A 200 14.36 -11.23 25.06
CA ALA A 200 15.00 -10.00 24.62
C ALA A 200 14.48 -9.61 23.24
N ALA A 201 14.04 -8.36 23.12
CA ALA A 201 13.80 -7.79 21.79
C ALA A 201 15.13 -7.43 21.13
N SER A 202 15.25 -7.65 19.85
CA SER A 202 16.48 -7.42 19.11
C SER A 202 16.22 -6.93 17.69
N PRO A 203 17.20 -6.22 17.10
CA PRO A 203 17.11 -5.80 15.72
C PRO A 203 17.02 -6.98 14.76
N CYS A 204 16.27 -6.77 13.68
CA CYS A 204 16.15 -7.76 12.62
C CYS A 204 17.36 -7.69 11.66
N SER A 205 18.19 -8.72 11.65
CA SER A 205 19.35 -8.86 10.76
C SER A 205 18.97 -8.75 9.29
N CYS A 206 17.85 -9.37 8.89
CA CYS A 206 17.37 -9.32 7.51
C CYS A 206 17.03 -7.89 7.07
N ARG A 207 16.35 -7.09 7.93
CA ARG A 207 16.04 -5.69 7.64
C ARG A 207 17.30 -4.85 7.52
N ARG A 208 18.25 -5.01 8.45
CA ARG A 208 19.53 -4.29 8.42
C ARG A 208 20.36 -4.66 7.20
N SER A 209 20.49 -5.94 6.89
CA SER A 209 21.20 -6.41 5.71
C SER A 209 20.59 -5.87 4.40
N ARG A 210 19.28 -5.92 4.24
CA ARG A 210 18.64 -5.41 3.00
C ARG A 210 18.76 -3.89 2.83
N LYS A 211 18.87 -3.15 3.91
CA LYS A 211 19.21 -1.71 3.84
C LYS A 211 20.58 -1.46 3.21
N THR A 212 21.57 -2.33 3.41
CA THR A 212 22.90 -2.15 2.76
C THR A 212 22.86 -2.27 1.24
N PHE A 213 21.75 -2.79 0.69
CA PHE A 213 21.48 -2.87 -0.75
C PHE A 213 20.55 -1.78 -1.26
N ASP A 214 20.15 -0.82 -0.44
CA ASP A 214 19.09 0.15 -0.72
C ASP A 214 17.73 -0.52 -1.06
N GLU A 215 17.49 -1.70 -0.48
CA GLU A 215 16.27 -2.50 -0.69
C GLU A 215 15.44 -2.69 0.60
N GLY A 216 15.56 -1.80 1.56
CA GLY A 216 14.65 -1.73 2.70
C GLY A 216 13.21 -1.45 2.29
N CYS A 217 12.26 -1.78 3.13
CA CYS A 217 10.82 -1.60 2.89
C CYS A 217 10.18 -0.56 3.84
N ALA A 218 10.96 0.37 4.35
CA ALA A 218 10.55 1.47 5.22
C ALA A 218 9.99 1.05 6.59
N ASP A 219 10.15 -0.20 6.97
CA ASP A 219 9.98 -0.64 8.36
C ASP A 219 11.30 -0.44 9.12
N ASP A 220 11.21 -0.08 10.41
CA ASP A 220 12.42 0.02 11.22
C ASP A 220 13.03 -1.38 11.45
N PRO A 221 14.35 -1.49 11.70
CA PRO A 221 14.97 -2.78 11.97
C PRO A 221 14.83 -3.23 13.44
N GLU A 222 14.33 -2.36 14.32
CA GLU A 222 14.39 -2.56 15.76
C GLU A 222 13.29 -3.49 16.28
N GLU A 223 13.55 -4.22 17.34
CA GLU A 223 12.62 -5.03 18.14
C GLU A 223 11.75 -6.07 17.40
N TRP A 224 11.94 -6.35 16.11
CA TRP A 224 11.11 -7.32 15.39
C TRP A 224 11.51 -8.79 15.61
N CYS A 225 12.66 -9.05 16.22
CA CYS A 225 13.11 -10.38 16.59
C CYS A 225 13.08 -10.51 18.11
N ILE A 226 12.46 -11.56 18.62
CA ILE A 226 12.38 -11.86 20.05
C ILE A 226 13.28 -13.06 20.31
N ALA A 227 14.46 -12.85 20.87
CA ALA A 227 15.32 -13.90 21.35
C ALA A 227 14.76 -14.48 22.65
N VAL A 228 14.89 -15.79 22.86
CA VAL A 228 14.35 -16.51 24.02
C VAL A 228 15.42 -17.39 24.68
N GLY A 229 15.25 -17.65 25.98
CA GLY A 229 16.20 -18.46 26.76
C GLY A 229 17.60 -17.84 26.82
N ASP A 230 18.61 -18.68 26.75
CA ASP A 230 20.02 -18.25 26.83
C ASP A 230 20.46 -17.39 25.64
N MET A 231 19.73 -17.46 24.51
CA MET A 231 19.95 -16.56 23.37
C MET A 231 19.59 -15.11 23.72
N ALA A 232 18.62 -14.88 24.60
CA ALA A 232 18.31 -13.52 25.06
C ALA A 232 19.51 -12.90 25.78
N ASP A 233 20.15 -13.65 26.67
CA ASP A 233 21.35 -13.22 27.39
C ASP A 233 22.51 -12.95 26.39
N TYR A 234 22.75 -13.87 25.46
CA TYR A 234 23.79 -13.71 24.44
C TYR A 234 23.60 -12.43 23.59
N ILE A 235 22.37 -12.17 23.13
CA ILE A 235 22.10 -10.99 22.29
C ILE A 235 22.27 -9.67 23.06
N VAL A 236 21.87 -9.65 24.35
CA VAL A 236 21.98 -8.44 25.18
C VAL A 236 23.43 -8.19 25.60
N GLU A 237 24.13 -9.21 26.08
CA GLU A 237 25.48 -9.07 26.62
C GLU A 237 26.57 -8.82 25.54
N THR A 238 26.32 -9.18 24.26
CA THR A 238 27.31 -9.07 23.19
C THR A 238 27.09 -7.92 22.22
N ASN A 239 26.50 -6.81 22.66
CA ASN A 239 26.32 -5.57 21.90
C ASN A 239 25.58 -5.74 20.55
N LYS A 240 24.65 -6.69 20.46
CA LYS A 240 23.85 -6.92 19.24
C LYS A 240 22.60 -6.02 19.17
N GLY A 241 22.52 -5.00 20.04
CA GLY A 241 21.42 -4.06 20.07
C GLY A 241 20.13 -4.61 20.70
N GLY A 242 20.20 -5.76 21.36
CA GLY A 242 19.09 -6.33 22.11
C GLY A 242 18.94 -5.75 23.50
N HIS A 243 17.74 -5.87 24.07
CA HIS A 243 17.43 -5.54 25.44
C HIS A 243 16.33 -6.44 25.99
N TYR A 244 16.36 -6.69 27.29
CA TYR A 244 15.35 -7.54 27.94
C TYR A 244 13.97 -6.89 27.89
N ILE A 245 12.94 -7.70 27.65
CA ILE A 245 11.55 -7.28 27.59
C ILE A 245 10.67 -8.18 28.49
N THR A 246 9.48 -7.69 28.83
CA THR A 246 8.44 -8.47 29.51
C THR A 246 7.62 -9.29 28.52
N LYS A 247 6.81 -10.23 29.02
CA LYS A 247 5.86 -11.00 28.21
C LYS A 247 4.83 -10.08 27.54
N GLU A 248 4.37 -9.06 28.24
CA GLU A 248 3.42 -8.07 27.71
C GLU A 248 4.03 -7.35 26.50
N ARG A 249 5.30 -6.91 26.59
CA ARG A 249 5.98 -6.27 25.47
C ARG A 249 6.16 -7.22 24.29
N ALA A 250 6.48 -8.49 24.54
CA ALA A 250 6.55 -9.50 23.48
C ALA A 250 5.20 -9.67 22.76
N LEU A 251 4.09 -9.71 23.49
CA LEU A 251 2.73 -9.77 22.91
C LEU A 251 2.38 -8.51 22.12
N GLU A 252 2.80 -7.31 22.57
CA GLU A 252 2.64 -6.06 21.82
C GLU A 252 3.39 -6.10 20.48
N ILE A 253 4.64 -6.57 20.46
CA ILE A 253 5.45 -6.72 19.25
C ILE A 253 4.77 -7.70 18.27
N LEU A 254 4.27 -8.83 18.77
CA LEU A 254 3.55 -9.81 17.95
C LEU A 254 2.29 -9.19 17.32
N LYS A 255 1.48 -8.47 18.13
CA LYS A 255 0.29 -7.78 17.63
C LYS A 255 0.64 -6.73 16.58
N GLN A 256 1.66 -5.90 16.82
CA GLN A 256 2.13 -4.91 15.83
C GLN A 256 2.58 -5.59 14.54
N ALA A 257 3.25 -6.73 14.63
CA ALA A 257 3.66 -7.52 13.47
C ALA A 257 2.45 -8.00 12.65
N GLU A 258 1.43 -8.55 13.31
CA GLU A 258 0.18 -8.99 12.67
C GLU A 258 -0.54 -7.82 11.97
N ASP A 259 -0.59 -6.66 12.62
CA ASP A 259 -1.23 -5.45 12.09
C ASP A 259 -0.51 -4.92 10.85
N ASN A 260 0.81 -5.09 10.77
CA ASN A 260 1.64 -4.73 9.62
C ASN A 260 1.77 -5.84 8.56
N GLY A 261 1.14 -7.00 8.75
CA GLY A 261 1.20 -8.13 7.81
C GLY A 261 2.53 -8.88 7.83
N PHE A 262 3.25 -8.87 8.97
CA PHE A 262 4.48 -9.62 9.13
C PHE A 262 4.21 -11.05 9.58
N VAL A 263 5.03 -11.97 9.10
CA VAL A 263 4.90 -13.42 9.35
C VAL A 263 5.66 -13.81 10.59
N HIS A 264 5.02 -14.54 11.49
CA HIS A 264 5.70 -15.17 12.60
C HIS A 264 6.48 -16.41 12.14
N GLN A 265 7.73 -16.50 12.54
CA GLN A 265 8.58 -17.66 12.32
C GLN A 265 9.30 -18.02 13.61
N ILE A 266 9.55 -19.31 13.79
CA ILE A 266 10.41 -19.84 14.85
C ILE A 266 11.62 -20.53 14.25
N THR A 267 12.69 -20.64 15.02
CA THR A 267 13.89 -21.38 14.60
C THR A 267 13.63 -22.89 14.62
N ASN A 268 14.14 -23.59 13.61
CA ASN A 268 13.95 -25.04 13.43
C ASN A 268 15.30 -25.73 13.20
N ILE A 269 16.18 -25.66 14.20
CA ILE A 269 17.50 -26.30 14.14
C ILE A 269 17.89 -27.04 15.44
N ASP A 270 17.07 -26.91 16.49
CA ASP A 270 17.36 -27.47 17.83
C ASP A 270 16.38 -28.57 18.23
N GLY A 271 15.51 -29.02 17.30
CA GLY A 271 14.52 -30.07 17.55
C GLY A 271 13.24 -29.54 18.19
N GLU A 272 12.28 -30.45 18.48
CA GLU A 272 10.90 -30.12 18.87
C GLU A 272 10.78 -29.43 20.24
N ASN A 273 11.82 -29.50 21.05
CA ASN A 273 11.78 -28.97 22.42
C ASN A 273 12.51 -27.62 22.59
N LYS A 274 13.06 -27.04 21.53
CA LYS A 274 13.86 -25.82 21.67
C LYS A 274 13.75 -24.92 20.46
N ILE A 275 13.59 -23.62 20.74
CA ILE A 275 13.81 -22.53 19.81
C ILE A 275 14.76 -21.52 20.47
N PHE A 276 15.40 -20.67 19.70
CA PHE A 276 16.18 -19.55 20.24
C PHE A 276 15.61 -18.18 19.87
N ALA A 277 14.68 -18.11 18.90
CA ALA A 277 14.03 -16.85 18.52
C ALA A 277 12.63 -17.05 17.94
N ILE A 278 11.78 -16.04 18.17
CA ILE A 278 10.51 -15.79 17.47
C ILE A 278 10.72 -14.55 16.60
N CYS A 279 10.64 -14.71 15.29
CA CYS A 279 10.87 -13.64 14.32
C CYS A 279 9.53 -13.10 13.79
N ASN A 280 9.47 -11.79 13.51
CA ASN A 280 8.34 -11.08 12.91
C ASN A 280 8.75 -10.54 11.53
N CYS A 281 8.52 -11.34 10.49
CA CYS A 281 9.23 -11.27 9.23
C CYS A 281 8.46 -10.50 8.16
N ASN A 282 9.04 -9.42 7.63
CA ASN A 282 8.58 -8.83 6.38
C ASN A 282 9.08 -9.69 5.20
N VAL A 283 8.16 -10.19 4.40
CA VAL A 283 8.44 -11.11 3.27
C VAL A 283 9.40 -10.52 2.22
N ASN A 284 9.42 -9.20 2.08
CA ASN A 284 10.26 -8.54 1.05
C ASN A 284 11.73 -8.44 1.46
N VAL A 285 12.05 -8.62 2.73
CA VAL A 285 13.40 -8.50 3.28
C VAL A 285 13.90 -9.76 3.99
N CYS A 286 13.02 -10.59 4.56
CA CYS A 286 13.38 -11.81 5.29
C CYS A 286 14.07 -12.82 4.39
N TYR A 287 15.25 -13.30 4.78
CA TYR A 287 16.01 -14.24 3.97
C TYR A 287 15.35 -15.62 3.85
N ALA A 288 14.72 -16.13 4.87
CA ALA A 288 14.00 -17.40 4.81
C ALA A 288 12.82 -17.32 3.82
N LEU A 289 11.88 -16.40 4.05
CA LEU A 289 10.70 -16.22 3.19
C LEU A 289 11.06 -15.77 1.77
N ARG A 290 12.01 -14.84 1.63
CA ARG A 290 12.40 -14.29 0.34
C ARG A 290 13.09 -15.34 -0.54
N THR A 291 14.05 -16.09 -0.03
CA THR A 291 14.75 -17.13 -0.80
C THR A 291 13.83 -18.29 -1.14
N SER A 292 12.93 -18.66 -0.26
CA SER A 292 11.90 -19.68 -0.51
C SER A 292 11.04 -19.31 -1.73
N GLN A 293 10.64 -18.04 -1.86
CA GLN A 293 9.86 -17.56 -3.01
C GLN A 293 10.73 -17.37 -4.28
N LEU A 294 11.93 -16.79 -4.13
CA LEU A 294 12.87 -16.63 -5.25
C LEU A 294 13.17 -17.94 -5.95
N PHE A 295 13.44 -18.99 -5.19
CA PHE A 295 13.73 -20.33 -5.73
C PHE A 295 12.47 -21.14 -6.03
N ASN A 296 11.30 -20.52 -5.99
CA ASN A 296 10.04 -21.18 -6.31
C ASN A 296 9.72 -22.37 -5.39
N THR A 297 10.08 -22.27 -4.11
CA THR A 297 9.85 -23.30 -3.08
C THR A 297 9.08 -22.76 -1.87
N PRO A 298 7.92 -22.09 -2.06
CA PRO A 298 7.18 -21.50 -0.93
C PRO A 298 6.74 -22.51 0.13
N ASN A 299 6.68 -23.80 -0.23
CA ASN A 299 6.43 -24.91 0.67
C ASN A 299 7.61 -25.24 1.61
N MET A 300 8.82 -24.78 1.31
CA MET A 300 9.98 -24.99 2.17
C MET A 300 9.84 -24.26 3.53
N ASP A 301 9.23 -23.08 3.51
CA ASP A 301 9.11 -22.22 4.69
C ASP A 301 7.62 -21.93 4.98
N ARG A 302 6.97 -22.93 5.57
CA ARG A 302 5.52 -22.95 5.82
C ARG A 302 5.17 -23.65 7.15
N SER A 303 3.90 -23.52 7.52
CA SER A 303 3.28 -24.27 8.62
C SER A 303 2.51 -25.51 8.11
N ALA A 304 1.92 -26.28 9.02
CA ALA A 304 1.04 -27.41 8.72
C ALA A 304 -0.31 -27.01 8.08
N TYR A 305 -0.56 -25.75 7.87
CA TYR A 305 -1.88 -25.23 7.52
C TYR A 305 -1.96 -24.72 6.09
N ILE A 306 -3.16 -24.79 5.52
CA ILE A 306 -3.54 -24.18 4.24
C ILE A 306 -4.81 -23.36 4.44
N ALA A 307 -4.84 -22.14 3.88
CA ALA A 307 -6.04 -21.32 3.88
C ALA A 307 -7.05 -21.81 2.83
N LYS A 308 -8.34 -21.85 3.20
CA LYS A 308 -9.46 -22.11 2.29
C LYS A 308 -10.50 -20.99 2.39
N VAL A 309 -11.18 -20.72 1.28
CA VAL A 309 -12.23 -19.69 1.19
C VAL A 309 -13.60 -20.35 1.15
N GLU A 310 -14.47 -19.92 2.04
CA GLU A 310 -15.92 -20.14 1.98
C GLU A 310 -16.54 -19.05 1.10
N THR A 311 -16.74 -19.36 -0.18
CA THR A 311 -17.12 -18.38 -1.20
C THR A 311 -18.45 -17.69 -0.91
N GLU A 312 -19.39 -18.37 -0.23
CA GLU A 312 -20.70 -17.80 0.13
C GLU A 312 -20.59 -16.64 1.12
N ASN A 313 -19.60 -16.70 2.00
CA ASN A 313 -19.33 -15.62 2.96
C ASN A 313 -18.44 -14.53 2.38
N CYS A 314 -17.69 -14.83 1.31
CA CYS A 314 -16.73 -13.90 0.75
C CYS A 314 -17.40 -12.75 -0.01
N VAL A 315 -16.93 -11.54 0.23
CA VAL A 315 -17.41 -10.29 -0.40
C VAL A 315 -16.33 -9.59 -1.24
N ALA A 316 -15.24 -10.29 -1.59
CA ALA A 316 -14.15 -9.75 -2.39
C ALA A 316 -13.60 -8.39 -1.91
N CYS A 317 -13.58 -8.14 -0.60
CA CYS A 317 -13.08 -6.87 -0.06
C CYS A 317 -11.58 -6.66 -0.32
N GLY A 318 -10.81 -7.73 -0.48
CA GLY A 318 -9.39 -7.71 -0.81
C GLY A 318 -8.45 -7.63 0.40
N ARG A 319 -8.96 -7.56 1.65
CA ARG A 319 -8.11 -7.47 2.84
C ARG A 319 -7.14 -8.65 2.97
N CYS A 320 -7.63 -9.87 2.75
CA CYS A 320 -6.80 -11.07 2.74
C CYS A 320 -5.73 -11.05 1.63
N VAL A 321 -5.99 -10.39 0.50
CA VAL A 321 -5.02 -10.22 -0.60
C VAL A 321 -3.92 -9.25 -0.20
N GLU A 322 -4.26 -8.10 0.36
CA GLU A 322 -3.31 -7.07 0.80
C GLU A 322 -2.32 -7.61 1.83
N TYR A 323 -2.80 -8.45 2.75
CA TYR A 323 -2.00 -9.01 3.84
C TYR A 323 -1.33 -10.34 3.51
N CYS A 324 -1.62 -10.96 2.35
CA CYS A 324 -1.00 -12.23 1.99
C CYS A 324 0.49 -12.06 1.64
N PRO A 325 1.43 -12.52 2.47
CA PRO A 325 2.87 -12.33 2.22
C PRO A 325 3.38 -13.13 1.02
N ALA A 326 2.80 -14.30 0.78
CA ALA A 326 3.20 -15.19 -0.29
C ALA A 326 2.47 -14.94 -1.63
N GLY A 327 1.51 -14.00 -1.67
CA GLY A 327 0.69 -13.77 -2.85
C GLY A 327 -0.20 -14.96 -3.23
N ALA A 328 -0.50 -15.83 -2.27
CA ALA A 328 -1.35 -17.00 -2.47
C ALA A 328 -2.83 -16.65 -2.61
N VAL A 329 -3.26 -15.52 -2.05
CA VAL A 329 -4.65 -15.06 -2.12
C VAL A 329 -4.78 -13.99 -3.20
N LYS A 330 -5.75 -14.17 -4.07
CA LYS A 330 -6.10 -13.23 -5.14
C LYS A 330 -7.62 -12.99 -5.15
N LEU A 331 -8.05 -11.90 -5.79
CA LEU A 331 -9.45 -11.68 -6.10
C LEU A 331 -9.82 -12.36 -7.42
N GLY A 332 -11.00 -12.96 -7.45
CA GLY A 332 -11.60 -13.57 -8.61
C GLY A 332 -13.11 -13.39 -8.61
N GLN A 333 -13.81 -14.10 -9.45
CA GLN A 333 -15.27 -14.07 -9.57
C GLN A 333 -15.92 -15.21 -8.78
N LYS A 334 -17.11 -14.96 -8.27
CA LYS A 334 -17.95 -15.96 -7.59
C LYS A 334 -18.96 -16.60 -8.54
N LEU A 335 -19.47 -15.82 -9.50
CA LEU A 335 -20.55 -16.23 -10.39
C LEU A 335 -20.03 -17.25 -11.44
N CYS A 336 -20.86 -18.24 -11.74
CA CYS A 336 -20.61 -19.22 -12.81
C CYS A 336 -20.70 -18.56 -14.19
N LYS A 337 -20.10 -19.20 -15.20
CA LYS A 337 -20.29 -18.84 -16.60
C LYS A 337 -21.70 -19.20 -17.08
N LYS A 338 -22.12 -18.65 -18.21
CA LYS A 338 -23.44 -18.94 -18.84
C LYS A 338 -23.68 -20.42 -19.12
N ASP A 339 -22.62 -21.16 -19.44
CA ASP A 339 -22.68 -22.63 -19.66
C ASP A 339 -22.82 -23.44 -18.35
N GLY A 340 -22.79 -22.79 -17.19
CA GLY A 340 -22.86 -23.40 -15.88
C GLY A 340 -21.51 -23.89 -15.34
N SER A 341 -20.43 -23.72 -16.08
CA SER A 341 -19.10 -24.08 -15.60
C SER A 341 -18.60 -23.09 -14.55
N GLN A 342 -17.86 -23.60 -13.57
CA GLN A 342 -17.15 -22.75 -12.62
C GLN A 342 -15.85 -22.26 -13.24
N VAL A 343 -15.40 -21.08 -12.81
CA VAL A 343 -14.12 -20.54 -13.22
C VAL A 343 -12.98 -21.28 -12.56
N GLU A 344 -12.07 -21.82 -13.34
CA GLU A 344 -10.85 -22.43 -12.84
C GLU A 344 -9.73 -21.40 -12.70
N TYR A 345 -8.99 -21.49 -11.61
CA TYR A 345 -7.84 -20.61 -11.33
C TYR A 345 -6.54 -21.39 -11.45
N PRO A 346 -5.52 -20.81 -12.09
CA PRO A 346 -4.24 -21.47 -12.22
C PRO A 346 -3.58 -21.65 -10.86
N LYS A 347 -3.03 -22.84 -10.61
CA LYS A 347 -2.17 -23.12 -9.45
C LYS A 347 -0.72 -22.86 -9.81
N HIS A 348 0.01 -22.35 -8.86
CA HIS A 348 1.45 -22.14 -9.02
C HIS A 348 2.17 -23.49 -9.24
N VAL A 349 3.07 -23.50 -10.24
CA VAL A 349 3.84 -24.71 -10.57
C VAL A 349 5.03 -24.80 -9.64
N LEU A 350 5.04 -25.80 -8.76
CA LEU A 350 6.14 -26.05 -7.85
C LEU A 350 7.36 -26.64 -8.57
N PRO A 351 8.59 -26.46 -8.06
CA PRO A 351 9.81 -26.96 -8.67
C PRO A 351 9.85 -28.50 -8.80
N THR A 352 9.03 -29.20 -8.03
CA THR A 352 8.89 -30.67 -8.09
C THR A 352 7.94 -31.16 -9.20
N GLU A 353 7.23 -30.27 -9.88
CA GLU A 353 6.27 -30.59 -10.93
C GLU A 353 6.85 -30.50 -12.33
N LYS A 354 7.93 -29.76 -12.52
CA LYS A 354 8.69 -29.63 -13.79
C LYS A 354 10.18 -29.87 -13.55
N LYS A 355 10.95 -30.05 -14.63
CA LYS A 355 12.40 -30.08 -14.53
C LYS A 355 12.90 -28.72 -14.04
N TRP A 356 13.57 -28.72 -12.89
CA TRP A 356 14.00 -27.49 -12.22
C TRP A 356 15.41 -27.06 -12.64
N GLY A 357 15.58 -25.76 -12.79
CA GLY A 357 16.83 -25.08 -13.04
C GLY A 357 16.66 -23.57 -12.79
N PRO A 358 17.68 -22.74 -13.08
CA PRO A 358 17.60 -21.28 -12.90
C PRO A 358 16.39 -20.64 -13.61
N GLU A 359 15.93 -21.26 -14.70
CA GLU A 359 14.72 -20.83 -15.42
C GLU A 359 13.41 -20.97 -14.61
N MET A 360 13.43 -21.70 -13.52
CA MET A 360 12.31 -21.87 -12.59
C MET A 360 12.35 -20.89 -11.41
N TRP A 361 13.41 -20.08 -11.29
CA TRP A 361 13.50 -19.06 -10.26
C TRP A 361 12.53 -17.94 -10.57
N ASP A 362 11.85 -17.44 -9.55
CA ASP A 362 10.88 -16.35 -9.67
C ASP A 362 11.53 -15.03 -9.20
N GLU A 363 12.36 -14.43 -10.06
CA GLU A 363 13.05 -13.18 -9.73
C GLU A 363 12.08 -12.02 -9.50
N ASP A 364 10.93 -12.04 -10.17
CA ASP A 364 9.90 -11.02 -10.08
C ASP A 364 8.84 -11.33 -9.01
N TYR A 365 9.06 -12.31 -8.14
CA TYR A 365 8.05 -12.75 -7.16
C TYR A 365 7.47 -11.59 -6.32
N ARG A 366 8.27 -10.57 -6.03
CA ARG A 366 7.84 -9.39 -5.25
C ARG A 366 6.76 -8.60 -5.98
N ASP A 367 6.87 -8.44 -7.29
CA ASP A 367 5.90 -7.74 -8.12
C ASP A 367 4.69 -8.63 -8.43
N LYS A 368 4.92 -9.88 -8.81
CA LYS A 368 3.85 -10.85 -9.12
C LYS A 368 2.96 -11.14 -7.91
N ASN A 369 3.53 -11.27 -6.73
CA ASN A 369 2.78 -11.52 -5.50
C ASN A 369 1.90 -10.34 -5.08
N ARG A 370 2.18 -9.13 -5.58
CA ARG A 370 1.45 -7.89 -5.24
C ARG A 370 0.40 -7.49 -6.26
N ILE A 371 0.12 -8.31 -7.27
CA ILE A 371 -1.01 -8.15 -8.17
C ILE A 371 -2.28 -8.63 -7.47
N ASN A 372 -3.36 -7.82 -7.54
CA ASN A 372 -4.54 -8.01 -6.71
C ASN A 372 -5.63 -8.90 -7.33
N CYS A 373 -5.55 -9.24 -8.63
CA CYS A 373 -6.60 -9.97 -9.34
C CYS A 373 -6.02 -11.12 -10.18
N TYR A 374 -6.85 -12.14 -10.45
CA TYR A 374 -6.60 -13.13 -11.48
C TYR A 374 -7.10 -12.64 -12.85
N ASP A 375 -6.60 -13.25 -13.93
CA ASP A 375 -6.99 -12.97 -15.33
C ASP A 375 -8.50 -13.18 -15.60
N THR A 376 -9.18 -13.90 -14.76
CA THR A 376 -10.62 -14.14 -14.83
C THR A 376 -11.49 -12.96 -14.39
N GLY A 377 -10.90 -11.94 -13.83
CA GLY A 377 -11.61 -10.76 -13.34
C GLY A 377 -12.28 -10.93 -11.97
N THR A 378 -12.73 -9.82 -11.41
CA THR A 378 -13.47 -9.73 -10.13
C THR A 378 -14.62 -8.73 -10.22
N ALA A 379 -15.22 -8.36 -9.08
CA ALA A 379 -16.36 -7.45 -9.00
C ALA A 379 -16.13 -6.11 -9.71
N PRO A 380 -16.90 -5.78 -10.76
CA PRO A 380 -16.71 -4.56 -11.55
C PRO A 380 -16.80 -3.27 -10.76
N CYS A 381 -17.64 -3.22 -9.73
CA CYS A 381 -17.78 -2.05 -8.86
C CYS A 381 -16.49 -1.70 -8.10
N LYS A 382 -15.67 -2.71 -7.78
CA LYS A 382 -14.35 -2.49 -7.17
C LYS A 382 -13.30 -2.06 -8.20
N THR A 383 -13.29 -2.71 -9.37
CA THR A 383 -12.30 -2.43 -10.42
C THR A 383 -12.48 -1.05 -11.04
N ALA A 384 -13.72 -0.63 -11.26
CA ALA A 384 -14.07 0.67 -11.83
C ALA A 384 -13.84 1.86 -10.88
N CYS A 385 -13.79 1.61 -9.58
CA CYS A 385 -13.50 2.66 -8.60
C CYS A 385 -12.00 3.00 -8.63
N PRO A 386 -11.58 4.25 -8.87
CA PRO A 386 -10.17 4.63 -8.87
C PRO A 386 -9.44 4.31 -7.56
N ALA A 387 -10.14 4.41 -6.42
CA ALA A 387 -9.61 4.06 -5.11
C ALA A 387 -9.76 2.56 -4.77
N HIS A 388 -10.37 1.77 -5.65
CA HIS A 388 -10.62 0.34 -5.46
C HIS A 388 -11.26 0.01 -4.10
N ILE A 389 -12.25 0.82 -3.69
CA ILE A 389 -12.98 0.64 -2.44
C ILE A 389 -13.66 -0.74 -2.43
N ALA A 390 -13.74 -1.36 -1.27
CA ALA A 390 -14.36 -2.67 -1.07
C ALA A 390 -15.90 -2.60 -1.12
N VAL A 391 -16.46 -2.29 -2.29
CA VAL A 391 -17.90 -2.00 -2.47
C VAL A 391 -18.77 -3.15 -1.97
N GLN A 392 -18.56 -4.39 -2.42
CA GLN A 392 -19.34 -5.54 -1.95
C GLN A 392 -19.26 -5.71 -0.42
N GLY A 393 -18.08 -5.39 0.16
CA GLY A 393 -17.85 -5.51 1.60
C GLY A 393 -18.74 -4.57 2.40
N TYR A 394 -18.71 -3.26 2.11
CA TYR A 394 -19.51 -2.32 2.87
C TYR A 394 -21.01 -2.44 2.57
N ILE A 395 -21.41 -2.85 1.37
CA ILE A 395 -22.81 -3.20 1.03
C ILE A 395 -23.28 -4.37 1.92
N LYS A 396 -22.48 -5.42 2.07
CA LYS A 396 -22.82 -6.57 2.93
C LYS A 396 -22.88 -6.20 4.41
N MET A 397 -21.94 -5.37 4.88
CA MET A 397 -21.98 -4.87 6.26
C MET A 397 -23.20 -3.99 6.52
N ALA A 398 -23.56 -3.12 5.57
CA ALA A 398 -24.75 -2.29 5.67
C ALA A 398 -26.03 -3.15 5.69
N ALA A 399 -26.12 -4.21 4.86
CA ALA A 399 -27.21 -5.19 4.91
C ALA A 399 -27.36 -5.86 6.30
N GLN A 400 -26.28 -5.95 7.06
CA GLN A 400 -26.25 -6.51 8.41
C GLN A 400 -26.44 -5.45 9.53
N GLY A 401 -26.63 -4.17 9.19
CA GLY A 401 -26.69 -3.07 10.15
C GLY A 401 -25.35 -2.69 10.79
N ARG A 402 -24.22 -3.21 10.25
CA ARG A 402 -22.84 -2.97 10.74
C ARG A 402 -22.25 -1.71 10.11
N TYR A 403 -22.92 -0.57 10.31
CA TYR A 403 -22.57 0.68 9.61
C TYR A 403 -21.19 1.21 9.97
N ARG A 404 -20.78 1.10 11.25
CA ARG A 404 -19.45 1.51 11.71
C ARG A 404 -18.33 0.68 11.08
N ASP A 405 -18.53 -0.63 10.97
CA ASP A 405 -17.55 -1.53 10.32
C ASP A 405 -17.49 -1.23 8.81
N ALA A 406 -18.65 -0.95 8.20
CA ALA A 406 -18.72 -0.53 6.80
C ALA A 406 -17.94 0.77 6.55
N LEU A 407 -18.08 1.75 7.45
CA LEU A 407 -17.33 3.01 7.40
C LEU A 407 -15.82 2.78 7.56
N ALA A 408 -15.41 1.97 8.53
CA ALA A 408 -14.02 1.57 8.72
C ALA A 408 -13.42 0.93 7.46
N LEU A 409 -14.19 0.05 6.80
CA LEU A 409 -13.77 -0.61 5.57
C LEU A 409 -13.61 0.38 4.41
N ILE A 410 -14.52 1.35 4.26
CA ILE A 410 -14.41 2.41 3.24
C ILE A 410 -13.15 3.24 3.47
N LYS A 411 -12.86 3.64 4.72
CA LYS A 411 -11.73 4.50 5.06
C LYS A 411 -10.36 3.87 4.82
N LYS A 412 -10.29 2.55 4.65
CA LYS A 412 -9.03 1.91 4.19
C LYS A 412 -8.56 2.43 2.83
N ASN A 413 -9.47 2.91 1.98
CA ASN A 413 -9.15 3.40 0.63
C ASN A 413 -9.68 4.81 0.34
N ASN A 414 -10.57 5.34 1.17
CA ASN A 414 -11.16 6.67 0.99
C ASN A 414 -11.35 7.35 2.35
N PRO A 415 -10.55 8.35 2.71
CA PRO A 415 -10.64 9.07 3.99
C PRO A 415 -11.78 10.10 4.02
N LEU A 416 -12.41 10.39 2.87
CA LEU A 416 -13.48 11.38 2.71
C LEU A 416 -14.76 10.73 2.17
N PRO A 417 -15.33 9.72 2.86
CA PRO A 417 -16.49 8.97 2.36
C PRO A 417 -17.77 9.80 2.28
N ALA A 418 -17.99 10.76 3.19
CA ALA A 418 -19.16 11.63 3.17
C ALA A 418 -19.10 12.61 2.00
N VAL A 419 -17.96 13.27 1.77
CA VAL A 419 -17.72 14.09 0.58
C VAL A 419 -18.01 13.28 -0.69
N CYS A 420 -17.39 12.10 -0.84
CA CYS A 420 -17.63 11.27 -2.02
C CYS A 420 -19.07 10.77 -2.14
N GLY A 421 -19.82 10.64 -1.04
CA GLY A 421 -21.24 10.30 -1.06
C GLY A 421 -22.14 11.41 -1.63
N HIS A 422 -21.66 12.64 -1.71
CA HIS A 422 -22.40 13.77 -2.27
C HIS A 422 -22.04 14.08 -3.73
N ILE A 423 -20.75 13.84 -4.13
CA ILE A 423 -20.24 14.37 -5.40
C ILE A 423 -19.52 13.34 -6.28
N CYS A 424 -19.59 12.05 -5.96
CA CYS A 424 -18.91 11.02 -6.75
C CYS A 424 -19.60 10.85 -8.12
N ASN A 425 -18.79 10.64 -9.17
CA ASN A 425 -19.27 10.34 -10.51
C ASN A 425 -19.76 8.89 -10.72
N ARG A 426 -19.83 8.08 -9.67
CA ARG A 426 -20.49 6.77 -9.58
C ARG A 426 -20.04 5.71 -10.60
N ARG A 427 -18.78 5.73 -11.06
CA ARG A 427 -18.23 4.71 -11.99
C ARG A 427 -18.52 3.27 -11.53
N CYS A 428 -18.60 3.03 -10.23
CA CYS A 428 -18.93 1.73 -9.66
C CYS A 428 -20.38 1.29 -9.96
N GLU A 429 -21.32 2.24 -10.08
CA GLU A 429 -22.69 1.97 -10.49
C GLU A 429 -22.77 1.70 -12.00
N ASP A 430 -22.11 2.50 -12.84
CA ASP A 430 -22.03 2.29 -14.28
C ASP A 430 -21.46 0.90 -14.63
N ALA A 431 -20.45 0.47 -13.85
CA ALA A 431 -19.84 -0.84 -14.01
C ALA A 431 -20.63 -1.99 -13.38
N CYS A 432 -21.64 -1.72 -12.54
CA CYS A 432 -22.34 -2.73 -11.76
C CYS A 432 -22.98 -3.83 -12.62
N THR A 433 -22.65 -5.10 -12.32
CA THR A 433 -23.23 -6.27 -13.03
C THR A 433 -24.75 -6.30 -12.95
N ARG A 434 -25.35 -5.83 -11.86
CA ARG A 434 -26.80 -5.76 -11.72
C ARG A 434 -27.45 -4.93 -12.83
N GLY A 435 -26.76 -3.94 -13.36
CA GLY A 435 -27.24 -3.13 -14.49
C GLY A 435 -27.50 -3.93 -15.78
N THR A 436 -27.02 -5.17 -15.89
CA THR A 436 -27.30 -6.07 -17.03
C THR A 436 -28.65 -6.78 -16.90
N ILE A 437 -29.29 -6.71 -15.71
CA ILE A 437 -30.55 -7.39 -15.40
C ILE A 437 -31.69 -6.38 -15.38
N ASP A 438 -31.53 -5.34 -14.54
CA ASP A 438 -32.52 -4.29 -14.36
C ASP A 438 -31.83 -2.92 -14.18
N GLN A 439 -31.55 -2.50 -12.95
CA GLN A 439 -30.85 -1.25 -12.64
C GLN A 439 -29.68 -1.53 -11.68
N ALA A 440 -28.57 -0.85 -11.88
CA ALA A 440 -27.43 -0.92 -10.99
C ALA A 440 -27.81 -0.68 -9.52
N ILE A 441 -27.04 -1.21 -8.59
CA ILE A 441 -27.17 -0.90 -7.16
C ILE A 441 -26.92 0.59 -6.94
N ALA A 442 -27.71 1.26 -6.12
CA ALA A 442 -27.49 2.65 -5.67
C ALA A 442 -26.32 2.70 -4.65
N ILE A 443 -25.13 2.39 -5.14
CA ILE A 443 -23.91 2.20 -4.33
C ILE A 443 -23.55 3.48 -3.60
N ASP A 444 -23.68 4.61 -4.27
CA ASP A 444 -23.31 5.91 -3.75
C ASP A 444 -24.25 6.36 -2.63
N GLU A 445 -25.54 6.14 -2.78
CA GLU A 445 -26.53 6.48 -1.76
C GLU A 445 -26.36 5.61 -0.50
N VAL A 446 -26.05 4.31 -0.64
CA VAL A 446 -25.70 3.45 0.49
C VAL A 446 -24.41 3.96 1.18
N LYS A 447 -23.40 4.38 0.41
CA LYS A 447 -22.16 4.96 0.96
C LYS A 447 -22.44 6.28 1.68
N LYS A 448 -23.28 7.17 1.09
CA LYS A 448 -23.68 8.44 1.70
C LYS A 448 -24.35 8.20 3.06
N PHE A 449 -25.25 7.22 3.16
CA PHE A 449 -25.90 6.82 4.41
C PHE A 449 -24.87 6.32 5.47
N ILE A 450 -23.97 5.42 5.07
CA ILE A 450 -22.92 4.90 5.97
C ILE A 450 -22.04 6.05 6.47
N ALA A 451 -21.62 6.95 5.58
CA ALA A 451 -20.69 8.03 5.88
C ALA A 451 -21.31 9.15 6.72
N ALA A 452 -22.64 9.22 6.83
CA ALA A 452 -23.31 10.21 7.67
C ALA A 452 -22.91 10.11 9.16
N GLN A 453 -22.38 8.96 9.60
CA GLN A 453 -21.83 8.81 10.95
C GLN A 453 -20.62 9.72 11.23
N ASP A 454 -19.82 10.06 10.22
CA ASP A 454 -18.67 10.96 10.34
C ASP A 454 -19.07 12.44 10.57
N LEU A 455 -20.32 12.78 10.27
CA LEU A 455 -20.83 14.14 10.42
C LEU A 455 -21.07 14.53 11.90
N ASN A 456 -21.18 13.53 12.77
CA ASN A 456 -21.35 13.73 14.21
C ASN A 456 -20.06 13.32 14.97
N ALA A 457 -19.54 14.23 15.80
CA ALA A 457 -18.35 13.99 16.61
C ALA A 457 -18.45 12.76 17.53
N GLU A 458 -19.65 12.37 17.99
CA GLU A 458 -19.86 11.21 18.86
C GLU A 458 -19.78 9.87 18.10
N THR A 459 -20.14 9.84 16.82
CA THR A 459 -20.24 8.62 16.00
C THR A 459 -19.13 8.47 14.96
N ARG A 460 -18.33 9.52 14.72
CA ARG A 460 -17.25 9.50 13.73
C ARG A 460 -16.25 8.38 13.98
N PHE A 461 -15.74 7.82 12.91
CA PHE A 461 -14.75 6.76 12.96
C PHE A 461 -13.33 7.31 12.71
N ILE A 462 -12.48 7.24 13.72
CA ILE A 462 -11.05 7.55 13.61
C ILE A 462 -10.30 6.23 13.54
N PRO A 463 -9.53 5.95 12.46
CA PRO A 463 -8.80 4.70 12.33
C PRO A 463 -7.64 4.62 13.32
N GLU A 464 -7.36 3.40 13.77
CA GLU A 464 -6.16 3.10 14.54
C GLU A 464 -4.91 3.24 13.66
N LYS A 465 -3.81 3.67 14.28
CA LYS A 465 -2.52 3.76 13.61
C LYS A 465 -1.94 2.36 13.39
N VAL A 466 -1.42 2.13 12.20
CA VAL A 466 -0.71 0.89 11.81
C VAL A 466 0.72 1.28 11.44
N VAL A 467 1.59 1.29 12.45
CA VAL A 467 2.95 1.83 12.34
C VAL A 467 3.95 0.69 12.15
N PRO A 468 4.72 0.67 11.04
CA PRO A 468 5.77 -0.32 10.83
C PRO A 468 7.09 0.04 11.57
N ALA A 469 6.95 0.57 12.79
CA ALA A 469 8.03 0.86 13.71
C ALA A 469 7.59 0.47 15.12
N THR A 470 8.44 -0.27 15.83
CA THR A 470 8.09 -0.79 17.16
C THR A 470 7.89 0.31 18.21
N LYS A 471 8.49 1.50 18.02
CA LYS A 471 8.24 2.68 18.86
C LYS A 471 6.84 3.32 18.65
N GLY A 472 6.10 2.91 17.63
CA GLY A 472 4.71 3.35 17.39
C GLY A 472 4.56 4.71 16.71
N TYR A 473 5.62 5.36 16.23
CA TYR A 473 5.59 6.64 15.50
C TYR A 473 6.85 6.85 14.67
N PHE A 474 6.81 7.88 13.81
CA PHE A 474 7.97 8.38 13.05
C PHE A 474 8.17 9.87 13.30
N ASP A 475 9.44 10.33 13.36
CA ASP A 475 9.81 11.71 13.69
C ASP A 475 10.04 12.61 12.47
N GLU A 476 10.15 12.02 11.27
CA GLU A 476 10.44 12.75 10.05
C GLU A 476 9.31 13.74 9.73
N LYS A 477 9.68 15.02 9.54
CA LYS A 477 8.74 16.08 9.16
C LYS A 477 8.41 16.00 7.67
N ILE A 478 7.13 16.05 7.35
CA ILE A 478 6.61 16.00 5.98
C ILE A 478 5.72 17.22 5.76
N ALA A 479 5.98 17.96 4.69
CA ALA A 479 5.18 19.11 4.26
C ALA A 479 4.24 18.72 3.11
N ILE A 480 2.98 19.06 3.24
CA ILE A 480 1.96 18.88 2.19
C ILE A 480 1.52 20.27 1.75
N ILE A 481 1.67 20.58 0.45
CA ILE A 481 1.37 21.88 -0.13
C ILE A 481 0.02 21.80 -0.84
N GLY A 482 -1.00 22.35 -0.21
CA GLY A 482 -2.40 22.34 -0.66
C GLY A 482 -3.27 21.42 0.19
N GLY A 483 -4.33 21.97 0.76
CA GLY A 483 -5.31 21.32 1.63
C GLY A 483 -6.54 20.78 0.89
N GLY A 484 -6.44 20.49 -0.42
CA GLY A 484 -7.48 19.84 -1.21
C GLY A 484 -7.56 18.32 -0.97
N PRO A 485 -8.46 17.59 -1.66
CA PRO A 485 -8.69 16.15 -1.41
C PRO A 485 -7.43 15.29 -1.55
N ALA A 486 -6.51 15.61 -2.46
CA ALA A 486 -5.24 14.87 -2.59
C ALA A 486 -4.31 15.10 -1.39
N GLY A 487 -4.16 16.36 -0.95
CA GLY A 487 -3.34 16.70 0.22
C GLY A 487 -3.92 16.14 1.51
N LEU A 488 -5.22 16.27 1.72
CA LEU A 488 -5.94 15.70 2.88
C LEU A 488 -5.80 14.18 2.94
N SER A 489 -5.93 13.49 1.79
CA SER A 489 -5.74 12.04 1.69
C SER A 489 -4.30 11.63 2.00
N CYS A 490 -3.31 12.34 1.47
CA CYS A 490 -1.90 12.09 1.77
C CYS A 490 -1.62 12.23 3.27
N ALA A 491 -2.11 13.30 3.88
CA ALA A 491 -1.97 13.55 5.31
C ALA A 491 -2.60 12.44 6.16
N PHE A 492 -3.82 12.00 5.80
CA PHE A 492 -4.54 10.94 6.50
C PHE A 492 -3.73 9.63 6.53
N TYR A 493 -3.24 9.17 5.39
CA TYR A 493 -2.50 7.90 5.33
C TYR A 493 -1.09 7.98 5.93
N LEU A 494 -0.46 9.17 5.92
CA LEU A 494 0.77 9.39 6.68
C LEU A 494 0.52 9.38 8.19
N ALA A 495 -0.58 9.97 8.64
CA ALA A 495 -0.96 9.95 10.06
C ALA A 495 -1.33 8.54 10.54
N GLU A 496 -2.03 7.73 9.71
CA GLU A 496 -2.28 6.30 10.00
C GLU A 496 -0.98 5.53 10.19
N LYS A 497 0.10 5.90 9.48
CA LYS A 497 1.45 5.31 9.63
C LYS A 497 2.28 5.89 10.77
N GLY A 498 1.73 6.79 11.58
CA GLY A 498 2.41 7.34 12.76
C GLY A 498 3.22 8.61 12.53
N TYR A 499 3.12 9.26 11.37
CA TYR A 499 3.68 10.60 11.13
C TYR A 499 2.78 11.70 11.67
N LYS A 500 3.34 12.91 11.79
CA LYS A 500 2.61 14.17 12.06
C LYS A 500 2.87 15.15 10.91
N PRO A 501 2.24 14.95 9.73
CA PRO A 501 2.47 15.85 8.61
C PRO A 501 1.83 17.21 8.84
N THR A 502 2.40 18.24 8.20
CA THR A 502 1.87 19.61 8.18
C THR A 502 1.35 19.95 6.79
N ILE A 503 0.08 20.34 6.69
CA ILE A 503 -0.53 20.87 5.47
C ILE A 503 -0.37 22.39 5.48
N PHE A 504 0.15 22.96 4.37
CA PHE A 504 0.19 24.38 4.10
C PHE A 504 -0.87 24.71 3.05
N GLU A 505 -1.87 25.50 3.43
CA GLU A 505 -2.99 25.92 2.58
C GLU A 505 -2.99 27.45 2.43
N LYS A 506 -2.99 27.94 1.20
CA LYS A 506 -2.97 29.38 0.92
C LYS A 506 -4.25 30.10 1.28
N ASN A 507 -5.38 29.40 1.19
CA ASN A 507 -6.68 29.99 1.51
C ASN A 507 -6.96 29.89 3.03
N GLU A 508 -7.99 30.60 3.49
CA GLU A 508 -8.40 30.63 4.91
C GLU A 508 -8.99 29.31 5.40
N ARG A 509 -9.53 28.48 4.50
CA ARG A 509 -10.13 27.19 4.81
C ARG A 509 -9.47 26.09 3.97
N ALA A 510 -9.19 24.95 4.59
CA ALA A 510 -8.80 23.75 3.86
C ALA A 510 -10.02 23.10 3.18
N GLY A 511 -9.77 22.24 2.18
CA GLY A 511 -10.77 21.55 1.38
C GLY A 511 -10.60 21.78 -0.12
N GLY A 512 -9.84 22.82 -0.53
CA GLY A 512 -9.62 23.12 -1.94
C GLY A 512 -10.92 23.31 -2.71
N MET A 513 -11.07 22.64 -3.87
CA MET A 513 -12.28 22.76 -4.70
C MET A 513 -13.55 22.22 -4.02
N LEU A 514 -13.45 21.36 -2.99
CA LEU A 514 -14.60 20.92 -2.20
C LEU A 514 -15.26 22.09 -1.45
N VAL A 515 -14.47 23.10 -1.08
CA VAL A 515 -14.95 24.28 -0.38
C VAL A 515 -15.18 25.46 -1.32
N TYR A 516 -14.28 25.68 -2.28
CA TYR A 516 -14.26 26.89 -3.09
C TYR A 516 -14.85 26.70 -4.50
N GLY A 517 -14.99 25.48 -5.00
CA GLY A 517 -15.47 25.22 -6.34
C GLY A 517 -16.82 24.55 -6.42
N ILE A 518 -17.12 23.59 -5.52
CA ILE A 518 -18.38 22.83 -5.54
C ILE A 518 -19.45 23.60 -4.78
N PRO A 519 -20.64 23.87 -5.36
CA PRO A 519 -21.74 24.59 -4.70
C PRO A 519 -22.21 23.90 -3.41
N SER A 520 -22.64 24.72 -2.42
CA SER A 520 -23.12 24.23 -1.14
C SER A 520 -24.37 23.36 -1.25
N PHE A 521 -25.24 23.61 -2.25
CA PHE A 521 -26.43 22.78 -2.49
C PHE A 521 -26.11 21.34 -2.99
N LYS A 522 -24.85 21.07 -3.43
CA LYS A 522 -24.35 19.71 -3.74
C LYS A 522 -23.54 19.14 -2.61
N LEU A 523 -22.73 19.99 -1.96
CA LEU A 523 -21.82 19.58 -0.88
C LEU A 523 -21.78 20.68 0.18
N GLU A 524 -22.54 20.52 1.22
CA GLU A 524 -22.57 21.46 2.35
C GLU A 524 -21.18 21.50 3.00
N LYS A 525 -20.73 22.71 3.36
CA LYS A 525 -19.34 22.91 3.84
C LYS A 525 -19.07 22.30 5.21
N ASP A 526 -20.14 22.06 5.99
CA ASP A 526 -20.07 21.36 7.27
C ASP A 526 -19.68 19.88 7.10
N VAL A 527 -20.14 19.25 6.00
CA VAL A 527 -19.74 17.87 5.64
C VAL A 527 -18.24 17.79 5.39
N VAL A 528 -17.69 18.75 4.61
CA VAL A 528 -16.24 18.81 4.35
C VAL A 528 -15.45 19.06 5.63
N GLN A 529 -15.93 19.99 6.47
CA GLN A 529 -15.27 20.33 7.71
C GLN A 529 -15.24 19.16 8.70
N ALA A 530 -16.35 18.40 8.82
CA ALA A 530 -16.42 17.23 9.69
C ALA A 530 -15.35 16.16 9.35
N GLU A 531 -15.13 15.90 8.06
CA GLU A 531 -14.10 14.95 7.62
C GLU A 531 -12.67 15.51 7.77
N ILE A 532 -12.47 16.81 7.61
CA ILE A 532 -11.19 17.48 7.90
C ILE A 532 -10.86 17.39 9.41
N ASP A 533 -11.86 17.53 10.28
CA ASP A 533 -11.65 17.46 11.72
C ASP A 533 -11.17 16.07 12.16
N ILE A 534 -11.64 14.99 11.51
CA ILE A 534 -11.11 13.64 11.72
C ILE A 534 -9.61 13.58 11.42
N ILE A 535 -9.19 14.18 10.30
CA ILE A 535 -7.78 14.22 9.90
C ILE A 535 -6.94 14.99 10.94
N LYS A 536 -7.46 16.10 11.48
CA LYS A 536 -6.80 16.84 12.57
C LYS A 536 -6.70 16.01 13.85
N GLU A 537 -7.74 15.27 14.23
CA GLU A 537 -7.76 14.40 15.39
C GLU A 537 -6.71 13.25 15.27
N MET A 538 -6.35 12.84 14.06
CA MET A 538 -5.25 11.90 13.83
C MET A 538 -3.86 12.51 14.06
N GLY A 539 -3.76 13.84 14.31
CA GLY A 539 -2.53 14.55 14.62
C GLY A 539 -1.92 15.30 13.42
N VAL A 540 -2.70 15.57 12.38
CA VAL A 540 -2.27 16.41 11.25
C VAL A 540 -2.40 17.89 11.62
N GLU A 541 -1.32 18.67 11.40
CA GLU A 541 -1.34 20.12 11.52
C GLU A 541 -1.77 20.74 10.19
N ILE A 542 -2.72 21.70 10.22
CA ILE A 542 -3.15 22.45 9.02
C ILE A 542 -2.90 23.94 9.26
N LYS A 543 -2.00 24.53 8.46
CA LYS A 543 -1.67 25.95 8.43
C LYS A 543 -2.36 26.61 7.26
N THR A 544 -3.44 27.32 7.51
CA THR A 544 -4.19 28.10 6.52
C THR A 544 -3.64 29.50 6.38
N GLY A 545 -3.90 30.16 5.25
CA GLY A 545 -3.40 31.51 4.94
C GLY A 545 -1.89 31.55 4.66
N VAL A 546 -1.26 30.42 4.30
CA VAL A 546 0.18 30.33 4.01
C VAL A 546 0.39 29.85 2.59
N GLU A 547 0.87 30.73 1.73
CA GLU A 547 1.21 30.41 0.33
C GLU A 547 2.69 30.05 0.21
N VAL A 548 2.97 28.77 0.01
CA VAL A 548 4.34 28.29 -0.23
C VAL A 548 4.82 28.78 -1.60
N GLY A 549 6.02 29.35 -1.64
CA GLY A 549 6.59 30.07 -2.78
C GLY A 549 6.46 31.59 -2.64
N LYS A 550 5.62 32.08 -1.72
CA LYS A 550 5.45 33.53 -1.46
C LYS A 550 5.74 33.87 0.00
N ASP A 551 5.03 33.28 0.95
CA ASP A 551 5.18 33.54 2.39
C ASP A 551 6.31 32.72 3.00
N ILE A 552 6.58 31.53 2.44
CA ILE A 552 7.67 30.62 2.78
C ILE A 552 8.07 29.79 1.55
N THR A 553 9.35 29.58 1.35
CA THR A 553 9.89 28.80 0.23
C THR A 553 10.09 27.32 0.60
N LEU A 554 10.26 26.45 -0.42
CA LEU A 554 10.61 25.04 -0.20
C LEU A 554 11.97 24.91 0.51
N ASP A 555 12.94 25.76 0.20
CA ASP A 555 14.26 25.72 0.82
C ASP A 555 14.22 26.15 2.30
N GLU A 556 13.40 27.14 2.65
CA GLU A 556 13.17 27.51 4.04
C GLU A 556 12.48 26.38 4.83
N LEU A 557 11.56 25.64 4.21
CA LEU A 557 10.95 24.45 4.81
C LEU A 557 11.99 23.32 4.98
N ARG A 558 12.89 23.10 4.00
CA ARG A 558 14.02 22.17 4.14
C ARG A 558 14.92 22.55 5.32
N ALA A 559 15.23 23.86 5.45
CA ALA A 559 16.01 24.39 6.58
C ALA A 559 15.32 24.18 7.94
N GLN A 560 13.98 24.15 7.99
CA GLN A 560 13.19 23.80 9.17
C GLN A 560 13.12 22.30 9.45
N GLY A 561 13.78 21.48 8.64
CA GLY A 561 13.90 20.02 8.82
C GLY A 561 12.83 19.17 8.15
N TYR A 562 12.02 19.73 7.25
CA TYR A 562 11.12 18.93 6.42
C TYR A 562 11.94 18.09 5.44
N LYS A 563 11.62 16.81 5.36
CA LYS A 563 12.38 15.79 4.60
C LYS A 563 11.74 15.41 3.27
N ALA A 564 10.45 15.65 3.11
CA ALA A 564 9.72 15.40 1.88
C ALA A 564 8.54 16.34 1.73
N PHE A 565 8.14 16.55 0.48
CA PHE A 565 7.11 17.48 0.06
C PHE A 565 6.08 16.77 -0.83
N TYR A 566 4.80 16.93 -0.53
CA TYR A 566 3.72 16.50 -1.41
C TYR A 566 3.00 17.72 -1.97
N ILE A 567 3.13 17.98 -3.28
CA ILE A 567 2.49 19.14 -3.92
C ILE A 567 1.14 18.72 -4.50
N ALA A 568 0.06 19.33 -4.00
CA ALA A 568 -1.33 19.03 -4.34
C ALA A 568 -2.19 20.32 -4.43
N ILE A 569 -1.67 21.35 -5.12
CA ILE A 569 -2.30 22.69 -5.20
C ILE A 569 -3.50 22.75 -6.16
N GLY A 570 -3.78 21.67 -6.90
CA GLY A 570 -4.92 21.56 -7.83
C GLY A 570 -4.87 22.52 -9.02
N CYS A 571 -6.02 22.66 -9.71
CA CYS A 571 -6.23 23.57 -10.82
C CYS A 571 -7.17 24.71 -10.41
N GLN A 572 -6.65 25.76 -9.78
CA GLN A 572 -7.46 26.87 -9.23
C GLN A 572 -7.50 28.13 -10.09
N GLY A 573 -6.85 28.13 -11.26
CA GLY A 573 -6.93 29.23 -12.22
C GLY A 573 -8.08 29.03 -13.22
N GLY A 574 -8.96 29.99 -13.35
CA GLY A 574 -9.97 30.00 -14.40
C GLY A 574 -9.33 30.27 -15.77
N ARG A 575 -9.99 29.83 -16.84
CA ARG A 575 -9.59 30.14 -18.21
C ARG A 575 -10.60 31.09 -18.88
N LEU A 576 -10.10 32.02 -19.68
CA LEU A 576 -10.84 32.81 -20.65
C LEU A 576 -10.48 32.30 -22.06
N LEU A 577 -11.26 32.65 -23.06
CA LEU A 577 -11.12 32.12 -24.40
C LEU A 577 -10.15 32.96 -25.30
N GLY A 578 -9.79 34.19 -24.89
CA GLY A 578 -9.01 35.12 -25.71
C GLY A 578 -9.82 35.69 -26.88
N ILE A 579 -11.14 35.68 -26.78
CA ILE A 579 -12.02 36.32 -27.76
C ILE A 579 -12.15 37.82 -27.47
N PRO A 580 -12.55 38.67 -28.47
CA PRO A 580 -12.73 40.08 -28.23
C PRO A 580 -13.61 40.40 -27.03
N ASN A 581 -13.11 41.27 -26.13
CA ASN A 581 -13.76 41.79 -24.91
C ASN A 581 -14.09 40.73 -23.81
N ASP A 582 -13.48 39.57 -23.81
CA ASP A 582 -13.76 38.52 -22.79
C ASP A 582 -13.29 38.87 -21.35
N THR A 583 -12.61 40.01 -21.21
CA THR A 583 -12.22 40.59 -19.91
C THR A 583 -13.07 41.83 -19.52
N ALA A 584 -14.15 42.14 -20.26
CA ALA A 584 -15.02 43.25 -19.97
C ALA A 584 -15.71 43.12 -18.59
N LYS A 585 -16.08 44.22 -18.01
CA LYS A 585 -16.83 44.27 -16.76
C LYS A 585 -18.17 43.53 -16.92
N GLY A 586 -18.40 42.51 -16.12
CA GLY A 586 -19.51 41.55 -16.25
C GLY A 586 -19.09 40.18 -16.81
N CYS A 587 -17.85 40.03 -17.31
CA CYS A 587 -17.22 38.75 -17.62
C CYS A 587 -16.44 38.23 -16.41
N ALA A 588 -16.54 36.90 -16.15
CA ALA A 588 -15.70 36.21 -15.17
C ALA A 588 -15.47 34.75 -15.57
N SER A 589 -14.42 34.14 -15.00
CA SER A 589 -14.26 32.71 -15.10
C SER A 589 -15.22 31.98 -14.14
N ALA A 590 -15.59 30.75 -14.48
CA ALA A 590 -16.39 29.88 -13.59
C ALA A 590 -15.75 29.74 -12.20
N VAL A 591 -14.43 29.59 -12.13
CA VAL A 591 -13.70 29.40 -10.87
C VAL A 591 -13.83 30.62 -9.96
N ASP A 592 -13.74 31.83 -10.51
CA ASP A 592 -13.83 33.08 -9.73
C ASP A 592 -15.25 33.27 -9.18
N LEU A 593 -16.29 33.04 -10.01
CA LEU A 593 -17.69 33.11 -9.55
C LEU A 593 -17.94 32.12 -8.43
N LEU A 594 -17.63 30.84 -8.65
CA LEU A 594 -17.89 29.76 -7.67
C LEU A 594 -17.15 30.03 -6.36
N LYS A 595 -15.92 30.53 -6.42
CA LYS A 595 -15.14 30.89 -5.22
C LYS A 595 -15.84 31.97 -4.40
N GLU A 596 -16.37 32.99 -5.06
CA GLU A 596 -17.06 34.10 -4.39
C GLU A 596 -18.41 33.66 -3.83
N VAL A 597 -19.20 32.89 -4.59
CA VAL A 597 -20.49 32.39 -4.14
C VAL A 597 -20.32 31.43 -2.96
N ASN A 598 -19.38 30.48 -3.03
CA ASN A 598 -19.13 29.54 -1.94
C ASN A 598 -18.57 30.19 -0.66
N ALA A 599 -17.91 31.34 -0.78
CA ALA A 599 -17.45 32.11 0.37
C ALA A 599 -18.58 32.87 1.08
N ASN A 600 -19.53 33.39 0.33
CA ASN A 600 -20.49 34.40 0.80
C ASN A 600 -21.96 33.99 0.63
N GLU A 601 -22.27 32.89 -0.05
CA GLU A 601 -23.61 32.49 -0.54
C GLU A 601 -24.32 33.65 -1.27
N LYS A 602 -23.54 34.48 -1.98
CA LYS A 602 -24.02 35.69 -2.63
C LYS A 602 -23.10 36.14 -3.76
N TYR A 603 -23.72 36.61 -4.85
CA TYR A 603 -23.07 37.35 -5.94
C TYR A 603 -24.04 38.42 -6.46
N ASP A 604 -23.54 39.60 -6.87
CA ASP A 604 -24.39 40.71 -7.35
C ASP A 604 -24.78 40.50 -8.82
N ILE A 605 -25.83 39.68 -9.07
CA ILE A 605 -26.38 39.45 -10.42
C ILE A 605 -27.48 40.46 -10.74
N LYS A 606 -27.21 41.25 -11.75
CA LYS A 606 -28.18 42.26 -12.27
C LYS A 606 -28.44 42.03 -13.76
N GLY A 607 -29.59 41.48 -14.07
CA GLY A 607 -30.01 41.18 -15.45
C GLY A 607 -29.59 39.77 -15.90
N ASP A 608 -29.83 39.47 -17.17
CA ASP A 608 -29.68 38.13 -17.73
C ASP A 608 -28.22 37.63 -17.72
N VAL A 609 -28.06 36.33 -17.55
CA VAL A 609 -26.81 35.63 -17.44
C VAL A 609 -26.61 34.66 -18.60
N VAL A 610 -25.42 34.63 -19.16
CA VAL A 610 -24.99 33.60 -20.11
C VAL A 610 -23.81 32.85 -19.51
N VAL A 611 -23.86 31.51 -19.57
CA VAL A 611 -22.78 30.60 -19.18
C VAL A 611 -22.28 29.85 -20.41
N ILE A 612 -20.96 29.89 -20.64
CA ILE A 612 -20.32 29.20 -21.76
C ILE A 612 -19.61 27.94 -21.24
N GLY A 613 -20.07 26.77 -21.66
CA GLY A 613 -19.51 25.48 -21.32
C GLY A 613 -20.58 24.38 -21.20
N GLY A 614 -20.19 23.10 -21.35
CA GLY A 614 -21.10 21.93 -21.34
C GLY A 614 -20.83 20.90 -20.25
N GLY A 615 -19.89 21.17 -19.33
CA GLY A 615 -19.55 20.26 -18.23
C GLY A 615 -20.26 20.59 -16.92
N ASN A 616 -20.09 19.72 -15.89
CA ASN A 616 -20.72 19.88 -14.57
C ASN A 616 -20.42 21.24 -13.93
N VAL A 617 -19.21 21.79 -14.13
CA VAL A 617 -18.85 23.13 -13.63
C VAL A 617 -19.72 24.24 -14.26
N ALA A 618 -20.10 24.10 -15.53
CA ALA A 618 -20.99 25.06 -16.18
C ALA A 618 -22.42 24.97 -15.60
N ILE A 619 -22.87 23.76 -15.30
CA ILE A 619 -24.13 23.53 -14.58
C ILE A 619 -24.10 24.18 -13.20
N ASP A 620 -23.01 24.00 -12.45
CA ASP A 620 -22.81 24.60 -11.13
C ASP A 620 -22.89 26.12 -11.17
N VAL A 621 -22.18 26.75 -12.14
CA VAL A 621 -22.21 28.21 -12.37
C VAL A 621 -23.61 28.68 -12.70
N ALA A 622 -24.31 27.99 -13.59
CA ALA A 622 -25.67 28.37 -13.99
C ALA A 622 -26.66 28.29 -12.81
N ARG A 623 -26.57 27.22 -12.02
CA ARG A 623 -27.44 27.02 -10.84
C ARG A 623 -27.13 28.01 -9.71
N ASP A 624 -25.85 28.31 -9.45
CA ASP A 624 -25.43 29.35 -8.49
C ASP A 624 -25.87 30.76 -8.96
N SER A 625 -25.73 31.02 -10.26
CA SER A 625 -26.22 32.29 -10.84
C SER A 625 -27.72 32.45 -10.63
N LYS A 626 -28.51 31.37 -10.82
CA LYS A 626 -29.96 31.41 -10.59
C LYS A 626 -30.32 31.71 -9.13
N ARG A 627 -29.57 31.10 -8.18
CA ARG A 627 -29.77 31.34 -6.74
C ARG A 627 -29.40 32.73 -6.28
N CYS A 628 -28.43 33.37 -6.94
CA CYS A 628 -28.01 34.73 -6.64
C CYS A 628 -28.82 35.82 -7.35
N ALA A 629 -29.69 35.45 -8.30
CA ALA A 629 -30.44 36.38 -9.14
C ALA A 629 -31.88 36.51 -8.69
N SER A 630 -32.60 37.53 -9.24
CA SER A 630 -34.03 37.68 -9.12
C SER A 630 -34.80 36.65 -9.98
N ASP A 631 -36.06 36.38 -9.65
CA ASP A 631 -36.89 35.39 -10.32
C ASP A 631 -37.07 35.62 -11.82
N ASP A 632 -37.10 36.85 -12.24
CA ASP A 632 -37.22 37.31 -13.63
C ASP A 632 -35.95 37.20 -14.47
N THR A 633 -34.80 36.95 -13.82
CA THR A 633 -33.52 36.78 -14.49
C THR A 633 -33.49 35.47 -15.30
N LYS A 634 -33.13 35.59 -16.58
CA LYS A 634 -32.88 34.42 -17.44
C LYS A 634 -31.46 33.98 -17.33
N VAL A 635 -31.27 32.68 -17.11
CA VAL A 635 -29.96 32.03 -17.14
C VAL A 635 -29.91 31.08 -18.34
N ASN A 636 -29.03 31.41 -19.29
CA ASN A 636 -28.87 30.64 -20.53
C ASN A 636 -27.49 30.00 -20.52
N MET A 637 -27.42 28.72 -20.82
CA MET A 637 -26.20 27.97 -20.96
C MET A 637 -25.96 27.59 -22.41
N PHE A 638 -24.76 27.81 -22.92
CA PHE A 638 -24.37 27.48 -24.31
C PHE A 638 -23.12 26.59 -24.29
N CYS A 639 -23.14 25.51 -25.08
CA CYS A 639 -22.03 24.58 -25.22
C CYS A 639 -21.80 24.14 -26.67
N LEU A 640 -20.61 23.68 -26.97
CA LEU A 640 -20.22 23.20 -28.31
C LEU A 640 -20.88 21.87 -28.66
N GLU A 641 -21.05 21.01 -27.67
CA GLU A 641 -21.53 19.65 -27.79
C GLU A 641 -23.03 19.60 -28.16
N SER A 642 -23.49 18.46 -28.64
CA SER A 642 -24.93 18.13 -28.71
C SER A 642 -25.45 17.73 -27.31
N ARG A 643 -26.74 17.68 -27.16
CA ARG A 643 -27.39 17.28 -25.88
C ARG A 643 -26.89 15.93 -25.39
N GLU A 644 -26.70 14.97 -26.30
CA GLU A 644 -26.32 13.60 -26.02
C GLU A 644 -24.81 13.46 -25.71
N THR A 645 -24.01 14.42 -26.15
CA THR A 645 -22.54 14.38 -26.01
C THR A 645 -22.01 15.37 -24.97
N MET A 646 -22.88 16.11 -24.28
CA MET A 646 -22.47 17.01 -23.20
C MET A 646 -21.71 16.24 -22.12
N PRO A 647 -20.58 16.77 -21.62
CA PRO A 647 -19.80 16.15 -20.54
C PRO A 647 -20.49 16.16 -19.18
N ALA A 648 -21.50 17.04 -18.98
CA ALA A 648 -22.29 17.07 -17.75
C ALA A 648 -23.18 15.82 -17.64
N SER A 649 -23.39 15.33 -16.42
CA SER A 649 -24.31 14.20 -16.19
C SER A 649 -25.76 14.56 -16.55
N VAL A 650 -26.50 13.58 -17.06
CA VAL A 650 -27.89 13.77 -17.47
C VAL A 650 -28.74 14.27 -16.30
N GLU A 651 -28.54 13.69 -15.10
CA GLU A 651 -29.22 14.08 -13.86
C GLU A 651 -29.00 15.56 -13.53
N GLU A 652 -27.76 16.07 -13.61
CA GLU A 652 -27.46 17.47 -13.33
C GLU A 652 -28.05 18.43 -14.37
N ILE A 653 -28.09 18.02 -15.63
CA ILE A 653 -28.72 18.81 -16.69
C ILE A 653 -30.24 18.91 -16.44
N GLU A 654 -30.88 17.80 -16.09
CA GLU A 654 -32.36 17.76 -15.80
C GLU A 654 -32.67 18.60 -14.55
N GLU A 655 -31.85 18.55 -13.51
CA GLU A 655 -31.97 19.39 -12.32
C GLU A 655 -31.87 20.88 -12.68
N ALA A 656 -30.88 21.28 -13.49
CA ALA A 656 -30.74 22.66 -13.92
C ALA A 656 -31.93 23.17 -14.72
N GLU A 657 -32.45 22.36 -15.64
CA GLU A 657 -33.66 22.68 -16.43
C GLU A 657 -34.92 22.81 -15.54
N SER A 658 -35.04 21.97 -14.51
CA SER A 658 -36.15 22.05 -13.54
C SER A 658 -36.09 23.36 -12.71
N GLU A 659 -34.91 23.90 -12.51
CA GLU A 659 -34.70 25.21 -11.86
C GLU A 659 -34.95 26.40 -12.82
N GLY A 660 -35.25 26.14 -14.11
CA GLY A 660 -35.55 27.15 -15.12
C GLY A 660 -34.35 27.67 -15.90
N ILE A 661 -33.25 26.96 -15.91
CA ILE A 661 -32.07 27.24 -16.75
C ILE A 661 -32.32 26.70 -18.15
N VAL A 662 -31.99 27.50 -19.18
CA VAL A 662 -32.16 27.09 -20.58
C VAL A 662 -30.84 26.62 -21.15
N VAL A 663 -30.76 25.33 -21.53
CA VAL A 663 -29.58 24.72 -22.13
C VAL A 663 -29.65 24.75 -23.66
N ASN A 664 -28.65 25.39 -24.30
CA ASN A 664 -28.55 25.61 -25.73
C ASN A 664 -27.32 24.91 -26.31
N PRO A 665 -27.45 23.66 -26.79
CA PRO A 665 -26.31 22.91 -27.34
C PRO A 665 -25.97 23.34 -28.78
N GLY A 666 -24.72 23.10 -29.20
CA GLY A 666 -24.23 23.32 -30.54
C GLY A 666 -23.85 24.78 -30.85
N TRP A 667 -23.45 25.56 -29.87
CA TRP A 667 -23.06 26.96 -30.04
C TRP A 667 -21.76 27.27 -29.32
N GLY A 668 -20.85 28.03 -30.01
CA GLY A 668 -19.60 28.53 -29.44
C GLY A 668 -19.53 30.06 -29.47
N PRO A 669 -18.87 30.73 -28.52
CA PRO A 669 -18.75 32.17 -28.48
C PRO A 669 -17.77 32.66 -29.53
N LYS A 670 -18.10 33.83 -30.16
CA LYS A 670 -17.29 34.54 -31.15
C LYS A 670 -16.68 35.81 -30.56
N GLU A 671 -17.51 36.67 -29.97
CA GLU A 671 -17.09 37.95 -29.37
C GLU A 671 -18.07 38.38 -28.26
N VAL A 672 -17.59 39.15 -27.31
CA VAL A 672 -18.39 39.80 -26.28
C VAL A 672 -18.74 41.21 -26.73
N LEU A 673 -20.03 41.55 -26.65
CA LEU A 673 -20.53 42.88 -26.93
C LEU A 673 -20.51 43.70 -25.65
N VAL A 674 -19.99 44.95 -25.74
CA VAL A 674 -19.91 45.89 -24.63
C VAL A 674 -20.70 47.16 -24.93
N ASP A 675 -21.12 47.84 -23.87
CA ASP A 675 -21.70 49.20 -23.95
C ASP A 675 -20.65 50.31 -23.94
N GLU A 676 -21.06 51.57 -23.90
CA GLU A 676 -20.22 52.77 -23.90
C GLU A 676 -19.30 52.86 -22.66
N ASN A 677 -19.64 52.13 -21.58
CA ASN A 677 -18.89 52.08 -20.32
C ASN A 677 -17.94 50.89 -20.26
N GLY A 678 -17.91 50.04 -21.32
CA GLY A 678 -17.10 48.81 -21.35
C GLY A 678 -17.71 47.68 -20.54
N GLU A 679 -19.02 47.74 -20.19
CA GLU A 679 -19.76 46.71 -19.51
C GLU A 679 -20.43 45.72 -20.52
N VAL A 680 -20.55 44.47 -20.14
CA VAL A 680 -21.18 43.42 -20.98
C VAL A 680 -22.63 43.82 -21.28
N ARG A 681 -23.00 43.76 -22.56
CA ARG A 681 -24.40 43.90 -23.02
C ARG A 681 -24.90 42.67 -23.77
N GLY A 682 -23.99 41.73 -24.09
CA GLY A 682 -24.38 40.49 -24.81
C GLY A 682 -23.18 39.72 -25.33
N VAL A 683 -23.44 38.64 -25.98
CA VAL A 683 -22.44 37.79 -26.66
C VAL A 683 -22.93 37.39 -28.04
N VAL A 684 -22.02 37.37 -29.01
CA VAL A 684 -22.24 36.78 -30.34
C VAL A 684 -21.74 35.36 -30.31
N LEU A 685 -22.61 34.42 -30.68
CA LEU A 685 -22.35 33.00 -30.79
C LEU A 685 -22.35 32.57 -32.23
N LYS A 686 -21.57 31.54 -32.55
CA LYS A 686 -21.50 30.87 -33.86
C LYS A 686 -21.86 29.39 -33.74
N LYS A 687 -22.51 28.86 -34.75
CA LYS A 687 -22.96 27.45 -34.76
C LYS A 687 -21.78 26.51 -34.78
N CYS A 688 -21.72 25.56 -33.84
CA CYS A 688 -20.75 24.49 -33.84
C CYS A 688 -21.21 23.33 -34.72
N LEU A 689 -20.37 22.91 -35.67
CA LEU A 689 -20.65 21.80 -36.58
C LEU A 689 -20.09 20.48 -36.04
N SER A 690 -18.91 20.53 -35.43
CA SER A 690 -18.24 19.36 -34.84
C SER A 690 -17.31 19.83 -33.72
N VAL A 691 -17.26 19.09 -32.62
CA VAL A 691 -16.39 19.35 -31.46
C VAL A 691 -15.04 18.67 -31.64
N PHE A 692 -15.02 17.49 -32.28
CA PHE A 692 -13.83 16.66 -32.45
C PHE A 692 -13.51 16.45 -33.93
N ASP A 693 -12.22 16.27 -34.22
CA ASP A 693 -11.75 15.88 -35.55
C ASP A 693 -11.94 14.35 -35.77
N ALA A 694 -11.56 13.89 -36.98
CA ALA A 694 -11.69 12.48 -37.36
C ALA A 694 -10.84 11.53 -36.47
N GLU A 695 -9.82 12.04 -35.82
CA GLU A 695 -8.97 11.32 -34.90
C GLU A 695 -9.43 11.40 -33.44
N GLY A 696 -10.61 12.02 -33.16
CA GLY A 696 -11.17 12.16 -31.83
C GLY A 696 -10.48 13.24 -30.96
N ARG A 697 -9.68 14.12 -31.55
CA ARG A 697 -9.03 15.22 -30.84
C ARG A 697 -9.96 16.44 -30.80
N PHE A 698 -9.97 17.17 -29.70
CA PHE A 698 -10.72 18.42 -29.57
C PHE A 698 -10.24 19.45 -30.60
N ASN A 699 -11.07 19.69 -31.62
CA ASN A 699 -10.79 20.60 -32.72
C ASN A 699 -12.13 21.13 -33.30
N PRO A 700 -12.82 22.06 -32.61
CA PRO A 700 -14.16 22.47 -32.98
C PRO A 700 -14.18 23.22 -34.31
N THR A 701 -15.14 22.87 -35.16
CA THR A 701 -15.43 23.53 -36.43
C THR A 701 -16.76 24.27 -36.35
N TYR A 702 -16.85 25.39 -37.08
CA TYR A 702 -18.00 26.29 -36.97
C TYR A 702 -18.54 26.68 -38.34
N ASP A 703 -19.85 26.99 -38.37
CA ASP A 703 -20.46 27.75 -39.45
C ASP A 703 -20.37 29.25 -39.11
N GLU A 704 -19.46 29.97 -39.75
CA GLU A 704 -19.26 31.40 -39.52
C GLU A 704 -20.38 32.28 -40.11
N SER A 705 -21.29 31.70 -40.89
CA SER A 705 -22.47 32.40 -41.46
C SER A 705 -23.70 32.30 -40.54
N GLU A 706 -23.73 31.30 -39.67
CA GLU A 706 -24.87 31.12 -38.72
C GLU A 706 -24.48 31.70 -37.34
N LEU A 707 -24.88 32.95 -37.13
CA LEU A 707 -24.58 33.69 -35.89
C LEU A 707 -25.87 33.94 -35.08
N MET A 708 -25.73 33.93 -33.77
CA MET A 708 -26.78 34.28 -32.82
C MET A 708 -26.23 35.33 -31.86
N THR A 709 -27.02 36.38 -31.63
CA THR A 709 -26.71 37.40 -30.61
C THR A 709 -27.63 37.19 -29.42
N VAL A 710 -27.02 37.05 -28.22
CA VAL A 710 -27.76 36.90 -26.95
C VAL A 710 -27.44 38.10 -26.07
N GLU A 711 -28.48 38.83 -25.64
CA GLU A 711 -28.32 39.91 -24.67
C GLU A 711 -28.09 39.34 -23.26
N CYS A 712 -27.13 39.90 -22.54
CA CYS A 712 -26.86 39.55 -21.14
C CYS A 712 -26.08 40.66 -20.44
N LYS A 713 -26.07 40.66 -19.10
CA LYS A 713 -25.27 41.58 -18.28
C LYS A 713 -24.13 40.84 -17.60
N HIS A 714 -24.20 39.50 -17.51
CA HIS A 714 -23.16 38.69 -16.98
C HIS A 714 -22.82 37.55 -17.94
N LEU A 715 -21.52 37.30 -18.14
CA LEU A 715 -21.02 36.23 -18.99
C LEU A 715 -19.96 35.43 -18.26
N PHE A 716 -20.24 34.14 -17.98
CA PHE A 716 -19.34 33.27 -17.24
C PHE A 716 -18.74 32.20 -18.14
N PHE A 717 -17.39 32.08 -18.11
CA PHE A 717 -16.65 31.11 -18.92
C PHE A 717 -16.31 29.88 -18.10
N SER A 718 -16.92 28.74 -18.44
CA SER A 718 -16.63 27.42 -17.88
C SER A 718 -15.92 26.55 -18.91
N VAL A 719 -14.75 27.01 -19.37
CA VAL A 719 -13.99 26.45 -20.52
C VAL A 719 -12.67 25.85 -20.09
N GLY A 720 -12.61 25.31 -18.89
CA GLY A 720 -11.47 24.64 -18.31
C GLY A 720 -10.78 25.42 -17.20
N GLN A 721 -9.83 24.73 -16.57
CA GLN A 721 -9.06 25.22 -15.43
C GLN A 721 -7.58 25.14 -15.72
N SER A 722 -6.76 25.85 -14.95
CA SER A 722 -5.30 25.87 -15.08
C SER A 722 -4.61 25.79 -13.74
N ILE A 723 -3.39 25.24 -13.75
CA ILE A 723 -2.52 25.19 -12.57
C ILE A 723 -1.84 26.56 -12.42
N VAL A 724 -1.88 27.10 -11.22
CA VAL A 724 -1.20 28.37 -10.87
C VAL A 724 -0.04 28.05 -9.93
N TRP A 725 1.15 27.93 -10.50
CA TRP A 725 2.37 27.58 -9.74
C TRP A 725 2.91 28.76 -8.92
N GLY A 726 2.74 30.03 -9.40
CA GLY A 726 3.42 31.18 -8.81
C GLY A 726 4.93 30.94 -8.72
N ASP A 727 5.53 31.28 -7.59
CA ASP A 727 6.96 31.05 -7.31
C ASP A 727 7.24 29.71 -6.58
N LEU A 728 6.24 28.82 -6.42
CA LEU A 728 6.37 27.58 -5.67
C LEU A 728 7.54 26.71 -6.15
N LEU A 729 7.73 26.57 -7.45
CA LEU A 729 8.76 25.71 -8.05
C LEU A 729 10.08 26.45 -8.35
N LYS A 730 10.21 27.70 -7.94
CA LYS A 730 11.41 28.50 -8.18
C LYS A 730 12.65 27.86 -7.54
N GLY A 731 13.64 27.57 -8.37
CA GLY A 731 14.87 26.90 -7.92
C GLY A 731 14.80 25.39 -7.81
N SER A 732 13.62 24.77 -8.04
CA SER A 732 13.47 23.30 -8.03
C SER A 732 13.80 22.69 -9.41
N LYS A 733 14.03 21.36 -9.44
CA LYS A 733 14.23 20.57 -10.66
C LYS A 733 12.93 19.95 -11.18
N VAL A 734 11.78 20.33 -10.65
CA VAL A 734 10.50 19.80 -11.10
C VAL A 734 10.25 20.23 -12.55
N GLU A 735 10.03 19.26 -13.41
CA GLU A 735 9.72 19.49 -14.82
C GLU A 735 8.21 19.64 -15.01
N LEU A 736 7.82 20.53 -15.94
CA LEU A 736 6.44 20.74 -16.33
C LEU A 736 6.20 20.22 -17.74
N GLY A 737 5.13 19.46 -17.89
CA GLY A 737 4.72 18.84 -19.15
C GLY A 737 3.50 19.53 -19.79
N ARG A 738 2.73 18.75 -20.52
CA ARG A 738 1.52 19.22 -21.21
C ARG A 738 0.52 19.81 -20.23
N GLY A 739 -0.06 20.96 -20.58
CA GLY A 739 -1.04 21.65 -19.75
C GLY A 739 -0.46 22.26 -18.46
N ASN A 740 0.85 22.46 -18.44
CA ASN A 740 1.58 22.99 -17.27
C ASN A 740 1.52 22.06 -16.05
N GLY A 741 1.24 20.76 -16.25
CA GLY A 741 1.22 19.74 -15.21
C GLY A 741 2.64 19.29 -14.83
N ALA A 742 2.85 18.87 -13.58
CA ALA A 742 4.12 18.33 -13.14
C ALA A 742 4.41 16.95 -13.77
N VAL A 743 5.67 16.71 -14.14
CA VAL A 743 6.13 15.41 -14.60
C VAL A 743 6.59 14.58 -13.40
N ALA A 744 6.09 13.37 -13.27
CA ALA A 744 6.44 12.45 -12.21
C ALA A 744 6.34 10.99 -12.66
N ASP A 745 6.99 10.10 -11.91
CA ASP A 745 6.89 8.65 -12.11
C ASP A 745 5.47 8.15 -11.79
N GLU A 746 4.92 7.30 -12.64
CA GLU A 746 3.52 6.84 -12.56
C GLU A 746 3.25 5.95 -11.31
N LEU A 747 4.23 5.21 -10.84
CA LEU A 747 4.09 4.32 -9.69
C LEU A 747 4.37 5.05 -8.37
N THR A 748 5.39 5.90 -8.37
CA THR A 748 5.90 6.53 -7.14
C THR A 748 5.41 7.96 -6.95
N TYR A 749 4.92 8.63 -8.00
CA TYR A 749 4.54 10.04 -7.96
C TYR A 749 5.70 11.00 -7.63
N GLN A 750 6.94 10.49 -7.73
CA GLN A 750 8.17 11.25 -7.49
C GLN A 750 8.53 12.07 -8.72
N THR A 751 8.94 13.32 -8.51
CA THR A 751 9.41 14.21 -9.58
C THR A 751 10.93 14.06 -9.81
N ALA A 752 11.49 14.84 -10.75
CA ALA A 752 12.93 14.94 -10.93
C ALA A 752 13.67 15.53 -9.70
N GLU A 753 12.97 16.23 -8.81
CA GLU A 753 13.47 16.63 -7.49
C GLU A 753 13.14 15.49 -6.50
N PRO A 754 14.14 14.77 -5.96
CA PRO A 754 13.90 13.50 -5.25
C PRO A 754 13.00 13.58 -4.01
N ASP A 755 12.99 14.73 -3.30
CA ASP A 755 12.19 14.95 -2.10
C ASP A 755 10.79 15.53 -2.40
N ILE A 756 10.46 15.76 -3.69
CA ILE A 756 9.18 16.32 -4.13
C ILE A 756 8.33 15.25 -4.83
N PHE A 757 7.14 15.04 -4.30
CA PHE A 757 6.09 14.19 -4.83
C PHE A 757 4.89 15.05 -5.22
N VAL A 758 4.13 14.62 -6.21
CA VAL A 758 2.98 15.35 -6.71
C VAL A 758 1.74 14.48 -6.81
N GLY A 759 0.55 15.06 -6.79
CA GLY A 759 -0.68 14.32 -7.03
C GLY A 759 -1.93 15.20 -7.09
N GLY A 760 -3.04 14.59 -7.49
CA GLY A 760 -4.24 15.31 -7.87
C GLY A 760 -4.05 16.06 -9.19
N ASP A 761 -4.80 17.13 -9.39
CA ASP A 761 -4.90 17.82 -10.69
C ASP A 761 -3.58 18.41 -11.20
N VAL A 762 -2.61 18.69 -10.33
CA VAL A 762 -1.27 19.17 -10.76
C VAL A 762 -0.48 18.12 -11.54
N TYR A 763 -0.85 16.84 -11.39
CA TYR A 763 -0.22 15.71 -12.07
C TYR A 763 -1.12 15.12 -13.15
N THR A 764 -2.39 14.85 -12.80
CA THR A 764 -3.32 14.12 -13.70
C THR A 764 -4.15 15.04 -14.59
N GLY A 765 -4.06 16.36 -14.43
CA GLY A 765 -5.05 17.30 -14.90
C GLY A 765 -6.36 17.24 -14.09
N PRO A 766 -7.32 18.12 -14.35
CA PRO A 766 -8.60 18.13 -13.62
C PRO A 766 -9.35 16.80 -13.71
N LYS A 767 -9.60 16.19 -12.55
CA LYS A 767 -10.33 14.91 -12.38
C LYS A 767 -11.29 15.01 -11.20
N PHE A 768 -11.94 13.90 -10.86
CA PHE A 768 -12.87 13.83 -9.73
C PHE A 768 -12.13 13.70 -8.37
N ALA A 769 -12.83 14.04 -7.30
CA ALA A 769 -12.27 13.98 -5.94
C ALA A 769 -11.70 12.60 -5.58
N ILE A 770 -12.35 11.52 -6.03
CA ILE A 770 -11.88 10.15 -5.77
C ILE A 770 -10.55 9.82 -6.46
N ASP A 771 -10.27 10.39 -7.63
CA ASP A 771 -8.98 10.26 -8.31
C ASP A 771 -7.88 10.98 -7.52
N ALA A 772 -8.17 12.18 -7.00
CA ALA A 772 -7.27 12.96 -6.16
C ALA A 772 -6.97 12.26 -4.82
N ILE A 773 -7.99 11.65 -4.19
CA ILE A 773 -7.85 10.83 -2.98
C ILE A 773 -6.90 9.65 -3.22
N THR A 774 -7.05 8.97 -4.35
CA THR A 774 -6.18 7.85 -4.74
C THR A 774 -4.72 8.30 -4.88
N ALA A 775 -4.49 9.42 -5.58
CA ALA A 775 -3.16 9.99 -5.74
C ALA A 775 -2.53 10.35 -4.37
N GLY A 776 -3.32 10.90 -3.44
CA GLY A 776 -2.88 11.19 -2.08
C GLY A 776 -2.42 9.94 -1.31
N LYS A 777 -3.17 8.84 -1.40
CA LYS A 777 -2.78 7.56 -0.79
C LYS A 777 -1.47 7.02 -1.36
N GLN A 778 -1.32 7.04 -2.67
CA GLN A 778 -0.11 6.57 -3.34
C GLN A 778 1.11 7.46 -3.01
N GLY A 779 0.92 8.77 -2.97
CA GLY A 779 1.94 9.73 -2.53
C GLY A 779 2.39 9.46 -1.09
N ALA A 780 1.47 9.19 -0.17
CA ALA A 780 1.79 8.85 1.22
C ALA A 780 2.66 7.59 1.34
N ILE A 781 2.37 6.55 0.53
CA ILE A 781 3.18 5.33 0.50
C ILE A 781 4.60 5.63 0.01
N SER A 782 4.74 6.44 -1.03
CA SER A 782 6.04 6.80 -1.59
C SER A 782 6.86 7.68 -0.64
N ILE A 783 6.24 8.68 -0.03
CA ILE A 783 6.87 9.57 0.96
C ILE A 783 7.34 8.77 2.17
N HIS A 784 6.49 7.88 2.72
CA HIS A 784 6.89 7.00 3.81
C HIS A 784 8.16 6.23 3.48
N ARG A 785 8.26 5.67 2.28
CA ARG A 785 9.44 4.92 1.84
C ARG A 785 10.66 5.82 1.61
N PHE A 786 10.44 7.01 1.08
CA PHE A 786 11.53 7.96 0.79
C PHE A 786 12.20 8.50 2.05
N VAL A 787 11.41 8.89 3.06
CA VAL A 787 11.96 9.47 4.29
C VAL A 787 12.64 8.43 5.19
N GLN A 788 12.40 7.14 4.96
CA GLN A 788 13.09 6.07 5.64
C GLN A 788 14.35 5.68 4.84
N PRO A 789 15.56 5.90 5.39
CA PRO A 789 16.82 5.75 4.64
C PRO A 789 17.00 4.33 4.12
N GLN A 790 17.66 4.22 2.95
CA GLN A 790 18.02 2.95 2.32
C GLN A 790 16.81 2.04 2.02
N SER A 791 15.65 2.66 1.76
CA SER A 791 14.41 1.97 1.39
C SER A 791 14.11 2.13 -0.09
N SER A 792 13.63 1.05 -0.72
CA SER A 792 13.19 1.08 -2.11
C SER A 792 11.78 1.66 -2.23
N LEU A 793 11.56 2.54 -3.19
CA LEU A 793 10.23 3.08 -3.49
C LEU A 793 9.31 2.05 -4.17
N THR A 794 9.86 1.02 -4.82
CA THR A 794 9.13 0.12 -5.72
C THR A 794 9.01 -1.32 -5.22
N ILE A 795 10.01 -1.84 -4.50
CA ILE A 795 10.05 -3.25 -4.07
C ILE A 795 8.84 -3.61 -3.20
N GLY A 796 8.12 -4.66 -3.59
CA GLY A 796 6.97 -5.19 -2.85
C GLY A 796 5.80 -4.19 -2.70
N ARG A 797 5.69 -3.21 -3.60
CA ARG A 797 4.55 -2.28 -3.64
C ARG A 797 3.32 -3.01 -4.20
N ASN A 798 2.19 -2.87 -3.52
CA ASN A 798 0.93 -3.43 -4.03
C ASN A 798 0.54 -2.75 -5.35
N ARG A 799 0.31 -3.55 -6.38
CA ARG A 799 -0.16 -3.10 -7.69
C ARG A 799 -1.65 -3.39 -7.83
N ASN A 800 -2.40 -2.37 -8.19
CA ASN A 800 -3.84 -2.47 -8.38
C ASN A 800 -4.17 -2.85 -9.84
N ASP A 801 -3.60 -3.97 -10.31
CA ASP A 801 -3.86 -4.52 -11.64
C ASP A 801 -5.15 -5.36 -11.58
N PHE A 802 -6.27 -4.66 -11.41
CA PHE A 802 -7.59 -5.29 -11.39
C PHE A 802 -8.08 -5.57 -12.82
N ILE A 803 -8.61 -6.77 -13.01
CA ILE A 803 -9.30 -7.19 -14.23
C ILE A 803 -10.78 -7.25 -13.93
N GLU A 804 -11.58 -6.63 -14.77
CA GLU A 804 -13.02 -6.60 -14.63
C GLU A 804 -13.64 -7.94 -15.05
N LEU A 805 -14.67 -8.37 -14.34
CA LEU A 805 -15.50 -9.51 -14.70
C LEU A 805 -16.17 -9.28 -16.07
N ASP A 806 -16.14 -10.27 -16.95
CA ASP A 806 -16.96 -10.25 -18.18
C ASP A 806 -18.43 -10.48 -17.86
N LYS A 807 -19.17 -9.38 -17.78
CA LYS A 807 -20.62 -9.38 -17.52
C LYS A 807 -21.44 -10.15 -18.54
N ASN A 808 -20.91 -10.33 -19.75
CA ASN A 808 -21.63 -10.97 -20.85
C ASN A 808 -21.55 -12.50 -20.80
N ASP A 809 -20.60 -13.06 -20.03
CA ASP A 809 -20.41 -14.49 -19.89
C ASP A 809 -20.72 -14.99 -18.45
N ILE A 810 -21.66 -14.40 -17.77
CA ILE A 810 -22.08 -14.84 -16.44
C ILE A 810 -23.53 -15.31 -16.42
N LYS A 811 -23.79 -16.30 -15.57
CA LYS A 811 -25.11 -16.81 -15.24
C LYS A 811 -25.58 -16.19 -13.93
N VAL A 812 -26.71 -15.48 -13.99
CA VAL A 812 -27.30 -14.89 -12.79
C VAL A 812 -28.66 -15.56 -12.55
N GLU A 813 -28.78 -16.24 -11.43
CA GLU A 813 -30.03 -16.92 -10.99
C GLU A 813 -30.31 -16.56 -9.53
N ASN A 814 -31.60 -16.62 -9.16
CA ASN A 814 -32.03 -16.46 -7.76
C ASN A 814 -31.61 -15.13 -7.11
N TYR A 815 -31.83 -14.03 -7.80
CA TYR A 815 -31.55 -12.68 -7.30
C TYR A 815 -32.82 -12.03 -6.72
N ASP A 816 -32.62 -11.06 -5.83
CA ASP A 816 -33.72 -10.24 -5.28
C ASP A 816 -34.33 -9.37 -6.38
N ASN A 817 -35.67 -9.36 -6.50
CA ASN A 817 -36.39 -8.66 -7.55
C ASN A 817 -36.87 -7.26 -7.14
N SER A 818 -36.49 -6.74 -5.99
CA SER A 818 -36.88 -5.39 -5.56
C SER A 818 -36.35 -4.31 -6.51
N SER A 819 -37.11 -3.23 -6.65
CA SER A 819 -36.70 -2.10 -7.46
C SER A 819 -35.56 -1.31 -6.81
N ARG A 820 -34.76 -0.67 -7.65
CA ARG A 820 -33.72 0.28 -7.17
C ARG A 820 -34.37 1.35 -6.30
N GLN A 821 -33.77 1.59 -5.14
CA GLN A 821 -34.23 2.65 -4.24
C GLN A 821 -33.79 4.03 -4.74
N ILE A 822 -34.61 5.03 -4.49
CA ILE A 822 -34.35 6.44 -4.85
C ILE A 822 -34.39 7.25 -3.55
N PRO A 823 -33.44 8.18 -3.33
CA PRO A 823 -33.49 9.05 -2.15
C PRO A 823 -34.71 9.95 -2.17
N GLY A 824 -35.22 10.25 -0.99
CA GLY A 824 -36.28 11.23 -0.84
C GLY A 824 -35.83 12.65 -1.16
N HIS A 825 -36.78 13.56 -1.31
CA HIS A 825 -36.53 14.98 -1.51
C HIS A 825 -37.18 15.79 -0.38
N ASN A 826 -36.54 16.84 0.07
CA ASN A 826 -37.06 17.76 1.06
C ASN A 826 -37.80 18.92 0.34
N ASP A 827 -39.10 18.78 0.17
CA ASP A 827 -39.92 19.75 -0.55
C ASP A 827 -40.03 21.13 0.16
N ALA A 828 -39.55 21.23 1.41
CA ALA A 828 -39.48 22.51 2.12
C ALA A 828 -38.29 23.38 1.68
N ILE A 829 -37.37 22.83 0.91
CA ILE A 829 -36.21 23.56 0.38
C ILE A 829 -36.55 24.07 -1.03
N ASP A 830 -36.61 25.38 -1.17
CA ASP A 830 -36.69 26.00 -2.49
C ASP A 830 -35.37 25.90 -3.24
N THR A 831 -35.26 24.96 -4.17
CA THR A 831 -34.05 24.69 -4.92
C THR A 831 -33.59 25.82 -5.83
N LYS A 832 -34.44 26.82 -6.09
CA LYS A 832 -34.04 28.00 -6.89
C LYS A 832 -33.34 29.09 -6.09
N HIS A 833 -33.55 29.11 -4.78
CA HIS A 833 -32.99 30.19 -3.92
C HIS A 833 -32.13 29.68 -2.75
N SER A 834 -32.23 28.39 -2.43
CA SER A 834 -31.50 27.80 -1.31
C SER A 834 -30.16 27.21 -1.73
N PHE A 835 -29.15 27.41 -0.89
CA PHE A 835 -27.85 26.76 -1.00
C PHE A 835 -27.77 25.45 -0.17
N ARG A 836 -28.90 24.93 0.31
CA ARG A 836 -28.95 23.66 1.06
C ARG A 836 -29.20 22.47 0.12
N ASP A 837 -28.66 21.29 0.49
CA ASP A 837 -28.96 20.04 -0.21
C ASP A 837 -30.41 19.61 0.06
N ALA A 838 -31.17 19.46 -1.00
CA ALA A 838 -32.59 19.01 -0.91
C ALA A 838 -32.72 17.48 -0.97
N LYS A 839 -31.65 16.73 -1.31
CA LYS A 839 -31.67 15.25 -1.34
C LYS A 839 -31.54 14.69 0.07
N LEU A 840 -32.49 13.86 0.47
CA LEU A 840 -32.48 13.17 1.77
C LEU A 840 -31.57 11.94 1.71
N LEU A 841 -31.05 11.54 2.88
CA LEU A 841 -30.38 10.24 3.03
C LEU A 841 -31.39 9.10 2.85
N PHE A 842 -30.92 7.93 2.44
CA PHE A 842 -31.74 6.72 2.53
C PHE A 842 -32.20 6.48 3.97
N THR A 843 -33.38 5.87 4.13
CA THR A 843 -33.80 5.27 5.39
C THR A 843 -33.13 3.89 5.57
N GLU A 844 -33.16 3.35 6.78
CA GLU A 844 -32.62 1.98 7.02
C GLU A 844 -33.38 0.93 6.19
N GLU A 845 -34.68 1.11 5.98
CA GLU A 845 -35.50 0.23 5.14
C GLU A 845 -35.03 0.28 3.68
N GLN A 846 -34.77 1.48 3.16
CA GLN A 846 -34.22 1.65 1.81
C GLN A 846 -32.84 1.02 1.69
N VAL A 847 -31.95 1.20 2.69
CA VAL A 847 -30.64 0.56 2.72
C VAL A 847 -30.76 -0.96 2.70
N LYS A 848 -31.65 -1.55 3.50
CA LYS A 848 -31.90 -3.00 3.52
C LYS A 848 -32.41 -3.51 2.17
N ALA A 849 -33.39 -2.82 1.58
CA ALA A 849 -33.93 -3.18 0.28
C ALA A 849 -32.88 -3.08 -0.84
N GLU A 850 -32.10 -2.00 -0.86
CA GLU A 850 -31.10 -1.78 -1.90
C GLU A 850 -29.91 -2.74 -1.79
N THR A 851 -29.44 -3.01 -0.57
CA THR A 851 -28.32 -3.93 -0.35
C THR A 851 -28.66 -5.39 -0.65
N ALA A 852 -29.93 -5.81 -0.51
CA ALA A 852 -30.41 -7.15 -0.88
C ALA A 852 -30.30 -7.41 -2.40
N ARG A 853 -30.30 -6.39 -3.23
CA ARG A 853 -30.17 -6.48 -4.69
C ARG A 853 -28.76 -6.85 -5.15
N CYS A 854 -27.74 -6.77 -4.28
CA CYS A 854 -26.35 -7.01 -4.64
C CYS A 854 -26.10 -8.49 -5.00
N LEU A 855 -25.55 -8.73 -6.21
CA LEU A 855 -25.30 -10.07 -6.73
C LEU A 855 -24.06 -10.78 -6.10
N GLY A 856 -23.18 -10.05 -5.43
CA GLY A 856 -21.98 -10.64 -4.84
C GLY A 856 -21.03 -11.23 -5.88
N CYS A 857 -20.64 -10.49 -6.91
CA CYS A 857 -19.95 -10.98 -8.11
C CYS A 857 -18.57 -11.55 -7.84
N GLY A 858 -17.82 -11.02 -6.87
CA GLY A 858 -16.43 -11.38 -6.62
C GLY A 858 -16.24 -12.25 -5.37
N ALA A 859 -15.16 -13.03 -5.36
CA ALA A 859 -14.69 -13.78 -4.20
C ALA A 859 -13.17 -13.86 -4.20
N SER A 860 -12.58 -14.10 -3.02
CA SER A 860 -11.15 -14.43 -2.92
C SER A 860 -10.89 -15.88 -3.34
N VAL A 861 -9.71 -16.12 -3.88
CA VAL A 861 -9.22 -17.43 -4.29
C VAL A 861 -7.85 -17.68 -3.68
N VAL A 862 -7.61 -18.90 -3.19
CA VAL A 862 -6.32 -19.30 -2.59
C VAL A 862 -5.60 -20.28 -3.49
N ASP A 863 -4.35 -19.97 -3.81
CA ASP A 863 -3.43 -20.93 -4.40
C ASP A 863 -2.77 -21.78 -3.27
N PRO A 864 -3.09 -23.04 -3.16
CA PRO A 864 -2.56 -23.90 -2.10
C PRO A 864 -1.05 -24.14 -2.21
N ASN A 865 -0.50 -24.04 -3.42
CA ASN A 865 0.93 -24.23 -3.66
C ASN A 865 1.77 -23.03 -3.19
N LYS A 866 1.18 -21.82 -3.16
CA LYS A 866 1.82 -20.60 -2.63
C LYS A 866 1.49 -20.34 -1.16
N CYS A 867 0.43 -20.93 -0.63
CA CYS A 867 0.02 -20.71 0.75
C CYS A 867 1.05 -21.27 1.73
N ILE A 868 1.57 -20.42 2.61
CA ILE A 868 2.52 -20.81 3.67
C ILE A 868 1.85 -21.04 5.03
N GLY A 869 0.53 -20.94 5.12
CA GLY A 869 -0.24 -21.24 6.34
C GLY A 869 0.02 -20.30 7.51
N CYS A 870 0.35 -19.03 7.26
CA CYS A 870 0.67 -18.05 8.32
C CYS A 870 -0.56 -17.49 9.08
N GLY A 871 -1.78 -17.61 8.54
CA GLY A 871 -3.01 -17.17 9.21
C GLY A 871 -3.35 -15.68 9.12
N LEU A 872 -2.49 -14.83 8.55
CA LEU A 872 -2.76 -13.39 8.44
C LEU A 872 -4.05 -13.09 7.66
N CYS A 873 -4.32 -13.81 6.58
CA CYS A 873 -5.55 -13.64 5.81
C CYS A 873 -6.81 -13.97 6.63
N THR A 874 -6.75 -14.98 7.50
CA THR A 874 -7.84 -15.38 8.38
C THR A 874 -8.16 -14.28 9.40
N THR A 875 -7.15 -13.73 10.06
CA THR A 875 -7.35 -12.72 11.12
C THR A 875 -7.80 -11.36 10.57
N LYS A 876 -7.57 -11.08 9.28
CA LYS A 876 -8.02 -9.85 8.61
C LYS A 876 -9.38 -9.99 7.91
N CYS A 877 -10.02 -11.17 7.97
CA CYS A 877 -11.34 -11.40 7.38
C CYS A 877 -12.46 -11.14 8.40
N GLU A 878 -13.24 -10.09 8.19
CA GLU A 878 -14.36 -9.71 9.04
C GLU A 878 -15.68 -10.43 8.67
N PHE A 879 -15.63 -11.31 7.67
CA PHE A 879 -16.78 -12.06 7.14
C PHE A 879 -16.70 -13.56 7.42
N ASP A 880 -15.69 -13.98 8.18
CA ASP A 880 -15.43 -15.41 8.46
C ASP A 880 -15.36 -16.29 7.20
N ALA A 881 -14.88 -15.69 6.10
CA ALA A 881 -14.88 -16.30 4.77
C ALA A 881 -13.57 -17.04 4.43
N ILE A 882 -12.51 -16.89 5.21
CA ILE A 882 -11.23 -17.57 4.95
C ILE A 882 -10.68 -18.14 6.26
N LYS A 883 -10.42 -19.46 6.25
CA LYS A 883 -9.99 -20.20 7.45
C LYS A 883 -8.76 -21.04 7.14
N LEU A 884 -7.94 -21.29 8.16
CA LEU A 884 -6.86 -22.27 8.09
C LEU A 884 -7.37 -23.68 8.37
N HIS A 885 -6.86 -24.64 7.61
CA HIS A 885 -7.10 -26.08 7.79
C HIS A 885 -5.76 -26.80 7.90
N ARG A 886 -5.63 -27.66 8.90
CA ARG A 886 -4.42 -28.47 9.14
C ARG A 886 -4.38 -29.66 8.19
N GLU A 887 -3.65 -29.51 7.09
CA GLU A 887 -3.59 -30.52 5.99
C GLU A 887 -2.20 -31.15 5.82
N LEU A 888 -1.16 -30.54 6.37
CA LEU A 888 0.23 -30.91 6.18
C LEU A 888 0.94 -31.13 7.53
N PRO A 889 0.50 -32.12 8.34
CA PRO A 889 1.02 -32.33 9.69
C PRO A 889 2.53 -32.58 9.72
N GLU A 890 3.11 -33.09 8.64
CA GLU A 890 4.55 -33.28 8.50
C GLU A 890 5.36 -31.98 8.53
N CYS A 891 4.74 -30.86 8.19
CA CYS A 891 5.39 -29.53 8.21
C CYS A 891 5.62 -28.99 9.62
N SER A 892 5.00 -29.58 10.66
CA SER A 892 5.24 -29.19 12.06
C SER A 892 6.46 -29.86 12.67
N ARG A 893 7.17 -30.71 11.93
CA ARG A 893 8.37 -31.37 12.45
C ARG A 893 9.50 -30.37 12.62
N MET A 894 10.08 -30.37 13.81
CA MET A 894 11.28 -29.61 14.14
C MET A 894 12.46 -30.57 14.25
N VAL A 895 13.49 -30.35 13.43
CA VAL A 895 14.60 -31.32 13.25
C VAL A 895 15.90 -30.71 13.74
N PRO A 896 16.64 -31.41 14.68
CA PRO A 896 17.97 -30.98 15.05
C PRO A 896 18.89 -30.89 13.82
N TYR A 897 19.72 -29.87 13.78
CA TYR A 897 20.66 -29.61 12.66
C TYR A 897 21.55 -30.84 12.34
N GLU A 898 21.93 -31.59 13.36
CA GLU A 898 22.76 -32.80 13.27
C GLU A 898 22.04 -33.93 12.51
N ASP A 899 20.70 -33.98 12.59
CA ASP A 899 19.87 -34.97 11.92
C ASP A 899 19.30 -34.52 10.57
N ARG A 900 19.57 -33.26 10.16
CA ARG A 900 19.01 -32.69 8.92
C ARG A 900 19.27 -33.53 7.68
N LEU A 901 20.45 -34.13 7.55
CA LEU A 901 20.78 -34.96 6.39
C LEU A 901 19.92 -36.21 6.32
N LYS A 902 19.64 -36.87 7.47
CA LYS A 902 18.75 -38.01 7.55
C LYS A 902 17.34 -37.65 7.14
N PHE A 903 16.88 -36.43 7.47
CA PHE A 903 15.57 -35.91 7.14
C PHE A 903 15.44 -35.51 5.65
N VAL A 904 16.46 -34.85 5.10
CA VAL A 904 16.46 -34.34 3.71
C VAL A 904 16.76 -35.44 2.68
N LEU A 905 17.62 -36.41 2.97
CA LEU A 905 18.05 -37.42 2.03
C LEU A 905 16.89 -38.26 1.41
N PRO A 906 15.89 -38.74 2.15
CA PRO A 906 14.78 -39.50 1.55
C PRO A 906 14.01 -38.67 0.53
N ASN A 907 13.78 -37.37 0.84
CA ASN A 907 13.12 -36.45 -0.07
C ASN A 907 13.98 -36.14 -1.30
N MET A 908 15.31 -35.94 -1.11
CA MET A 908 16.25 -35.74 -2.22
C MET A 908 16.24 -36.91 -3.21
N VAL A 909 16.24 -38.16 -2.72
CA VAL A 909 16.19 -39.37 -3.57
C VAL A 909 14.85 -39.42 -4.33
N LYS A 910 13.75 -39.23 -3.63
CA LYS A 910 12.40 -39.23 -4.21
C LYS A 910 12.26 -38.16 -5.31
N GLN A 911 12.70 -36.95 -5.04
CA GLN A 911 12.63 -35.83 -5.98
C GLN A 911 13.63 -35.99 -7.14
N SER A 912 14.83 -36.49 -6.91
CA SER A 912 15.81 -36.78 -7.97
C SER A 912 15.25 -37.80 -8.97
N ILE A 913 14.56 -38.83 -8.48
CA ILE A 913 13.89 -39.80 -9.35
C ILE A 913 12.74 -39.16 -10.11
N LYS A 914 11.86 -38.43 -9.43
CA LYS A 914 10.74 -37.70 -10.06
C LYS A 914 11.22 -36.75 -11.17
N LEU A 915 12.21 -35.92 -10.88
CA LEU A 915 12.72 -34.91 -11.82
C LEU A 915 13.43 -35.53 -13.02
N LYS A 916 14.06 -36.72 -12.85
CA LYS A 916 14.72 -37.43 -13.96
C LYS A 916 13.75 -37.89 -15.04
N PHE A 917 12.52 -38.18 -14.68
CA PHE A 917 11.48 -38.67 -15.61
C PHE A 917 10.55 -37.55 -16.10
N LYS A 918 10.69 -36.30 -15.64
CA LYS A 918 9.87 -35.20 -16.12
C LYS A 918 10.46 -34.59 -17.38
N LYS A 919 9.60 -34.30 -18.36
CA LYS A 919 9.96 -33.52 -19.56
C LYS A 919 10.24 -32.08 -19.17
N LYS A 920 11.12 -31.41 -19.92
CA LYS A 920 11.39 -29.97 -19.81
C LYS A 920 10.12 -29.15 -19.93
#